data_3f5b1bca6e0b1f0530b72ea07503c63f
#
_entry.id   3f5b1bca6e0b1f0530b72ea07503c63f
#
_cell.length_a   1.000
_cell.length_b   1.000
_cell.length_c   1.000
_cell.angle_alpha   90.00
_cell.angle_beta   90.00
_cell.angle_gamma   90.00
#
_symmetry.space_group_name_H-M   'P 1'
#
loop_
_entity.id
_entity.type
_entity.pdbx_description
1 polymer ?
#
loop_
_entity_poly.entity_id
_entity_poly.type
_entity_poly.pdbx_seq_one_letter_code
_entity_poly.pdbx_strand_id
1 'polypeptide(L)'
;MKRLLLLLLLVLGLQISLFAEQQKPLFIYLSNGGMDIFPVEVYKAYEENDGGLKITLVNDSVIVYSASEVDSLGAAPQLPEFTSFKFNNKYNDQVFVDVEANVTPDAVTATVGAIGKRLTPSFQLSSPTAKAYVNGVEQVSKVSRLRFDKTVTYVLTDSKARELQYRKIQDEMWSAPEVKYKQTPIALTEEMLSTNAPTNTVSETLGKMLDGNIKTIFHSTWGNGEYKPLPLDESPYIDIALPEEISHFSFEYVTRPDAANKCPSEFSVQVSSDGGVTWTEVKKLTTADGLPTNGISLRYTSPIISAEKPFDRVRLEMTKATYKNYLCLAELVLTKAEIISITESELLQPAIYAMTWMPSGRKVAVDVEWLTDKATQVPRIDINIEGGKMPADRETYLRAHITIDGAGVFPSMQDSVNIRGRGNSSWAGETGKSPYRLKFDSSVKPFGLTKGKSWVLLANRQTGSMLSNAMAMKVAAMIETAGANRIIPVELYMNGNYRGNYNFTQQCGFSNNSIDLDDETNAARLELDTYYDETYRFTTSAYSLPVNVKDPDLSEYADPNAQFTLIKNDFNNLTNVLRNGGSAYENLVDVDMLARFLLVNELVLNLELRHPKSCHLYKEDLLALHSKYVFGPVWDFDWAYGYENNSQYCSTHPEVNYYDYFTSQNGAQFFKALRWNSEQVKRASYAEWKDFVENHLDELIEYVDDYYAYAKPSILHNAQKWSDGNNYEPIVERTKDWLRRRAEYSFGILTPYDLDTPLPITVGDVNMDGYITVADMVCVVNHLLQRENETFDFQQADVDDNTDVTINDLVHLVSLVMNQSVSATRQMQLTPDEASVKLSPFAVEEAEASATADLHINIREGAYSATQFDVVVPAEMQVSHLVLPASLDAFSHRLEQLDDTRYRIIVYSPAGALLPVGEMAIALHLSPLATVPADKCVLSIDNAVLTNSVGEDCRVRPSSVRFQFGEATPVQQVVAPAQPQTVDVYDAGGRLIKQGVKSLDGLQHGVYIINGKKVIL
;
A
#
# COMPACT_ATOMS: atom_id res chain seq x y z
N MET A 1 31.27 17.06 62.45
CA MET A 1 29.85 16.78 62.70
C MET A 1 28.88 17.58 61.84
N LYS A 2 28.99 18.92 61.71
CA LYS A 2 28.02 19.68 60.85
C LYS A 2 28.03 19.34 59.36
N ARG A 3 29.17 18.96 58.78
CA ARG A 3 29.24 18.53 57.38
C ARG A 3 28.68 17.11 57.14
N LEU A 4 28.74 16.23 58.16
CA LEU A 4 28.18 14.88 58.10
C LEU A 4 26.63 14.92 58.20
N LEU A 5 26.12 15.86 59.03
CA LEU A 5 24.67 16.05 59.17
C LEU A 5 24.04 16.68 57.94
N LEU A 6 24.79 17.56 57.23
CA LEU A 6 24.32 18.13 55.94
C LEU A 6 24.35 17.11 54.83
N LEU A 7 25.33 16.17 54.80
CA LEU A 7 25.36 15.08 53.84
C LEU A 7 24.21 14.04 54.13
N LEU A 8 23.96 13.79 55.41
CA LEU A 8 22.85 12.89 55.81
C LEU A 8 21.46 13.49 55.45
N LEU A 9 21.29 14.80 55.62
CA LEU A 9 20.10 15.52 55.22
C LEU A 9 19.93 15.64 53.70
N LEU A 10 21.05 15.75 52.96
CA LEU A 10 21.03 15.73 51.48
C LEU A 10 20.74 14.31 50.95
N VAL A 11 21.25 13.26 51.60
CA VAL A 11 21.00 11.87 51.22
C VAL A 11 19.55 11.49 51.59
N LEU A 12 19.02 11.93 52.75
CA LEU A 12 17.63 11.75 53.10
C LEU A 12 16.70 12.61 52.20
N GLY A 13 17.12 13.83 51.87
CA GLY A 13 16.34 14.67 50.89
C GLY A 13 16.38 14.11 49.48
N LEU A 14 17.49 13.47 49.07
CA LEU A 14 17.58 12.77 47.77
C LEU A 14 16.82 11.43 47.76
N GLN A 15 16.72 10.74 48.93
CA GLN A 15 15.87 9.53 49.00
C GLN A 15 14.36 9.85 49.06
N ILE A 16 13.99 11.02 49.60
CA ILE A 16 12.58 11.43 49.62
C ILE A 16 12.15 11.99 48.24
N SER A 17 13.07 12.49 47.42
CA SER A 17 12.79 12.92 46.05
C SER A 17 12.83 11.79 45.01
N LEU A 18 13.23 10.56 45.39
CA LEU A 18 13.28 9.40 44.50
C LEU A 18 12.04 8.47 44.67
N PHE A 19 11.11 8.80 45.55
CA PHE A 19 9.87 8.02 45.77
C PHE A 19 8.61 8.88 45.79
N ALA A 20 8.52 9.92 44.99
CA ALA A 20 7.27 10.41 44.50
C ALA A 20 7.01 9.69 43.19
N GLU A 21 6.83 8.38 43.21
CA GLU A 21 6.17 7.67 42.15
C GLU A 21 4.75 8.29 42.05
N GLN A 22 4.45 8.91 40.97
CA GLN A 22 3.13 9.49 40.72
C GLN A 22 2.10 8.40 41.00
N GLN A 23 1.29 8.58 42.03
CA GLN A 23 0.25 7.62 42.40
C GLN A 23 -0.54 7.33 41.13
N LYS A 24 -0.72 6.07 40.77
CA LYS A 24 -1.48 5.64 39.58
C LYS A 24 -2.83 5.12 40.01
N PRO A 25 -3.89 5.19 39.17
CA PRO A 25 -5.14 4.51 39.47
C PRO A 25 -4.89 3.05 39.79
N LEU A 26 -5.53 2.55 40.84
CA LEU A 26 -5.43 1.15 41.27
C LEU A 26 -6.53 0.33 40.61
N PHE A 27 -6.15 -0.71 39.87
CA PHE A 27 -7.04 -1.66 39.20
C PHE A 27 -6.96 -2.99 39.93
N ILE A 28 -8.08 -3.47 40.45
CA ILE A 28 -8.21 -4.72 41.18
C ILE A 28 -9.04 -5.68 40.37
N TYR A 29 -8.41 -6.70 39.85
CA TYR A 29 -9.10 -7.79 39.13
C TYR A 29 -9.64 -8.77 40.17
N LEU A 30 -10.92 -9.07 40.07
CA LEU A 30 -11.61 -9.93 41.03
C LEU A 30 -11.73 -11.35 40.49
N SER A 31 -11.65 -12.34 41.40
CA SER A 31 -11.76 -13.77 41.10
C SER A 31 -13.09 -14.18 40.43
N ASN A 32 -14.13 -13.34 40.51
CA ASN A 32 -15.40 -13.52 39.83
C ASN A 32 -15.37 -12.98 38.38
N GLY A 33 -14.21 -12.52 37.91
CA GLY A 33 -14.02 -11.90 36.62
C GLY A 33 -14.39 -10.41 36.55
N GLY A 34 -14.76 -9.80 37.68
CA GLY A 34 -15.01 -8.35 37.79
C GLY A 34 -13.71 -7.55 37.97
N MET A 35 -13.86 -6.24 38.02
CA MET A 35 -12.74 -5.33 38.31
C MET A 35 -13.25 -4.10 39.03
N ASP A 36 -12.57 -3.74 40.14
CA ASP A 36 -12.78 -2.49 40.85
C ASP A 36 -11.67 -1.51 40.53
N ILE A 37 -12.02 -0.22 40.41
CA ILE A 37 -11.09 0.85 40.04
C ILE A 37 -11.12 1.92 41.13
N PHE A 38 -9.93 2.24 41.65
CA PHE A 38 -9.75 3.37 42.55
C PHE A 38 -8.91 4.44 41.88
N PRO A 39 -9.52 5.57 41.46
CA PRO A 39 -8.78 6.72 40.98
C PRO A 39 -7.79 7.24 42.04
N VAL A 40 -6.73 7.91 41.60
CA VAL A 40 -5.67 8.45 42.47
C VAL A 40 -6.24 9.36 43.57
N GLU A 41 -7.31 10.09 43.23
CA GLU A 41 -7.96 11.06 44.09
C GLU A 41 -8.85 10.39 45.16
N VAL A 42 -9.06 9.08 45.06
CA VAL A 42 -10.02 8.37 45.91
C VAL A 42 -9.30 7.56 47.02
N TYR A 43 -8.05 7.17 46.84
CA TYR A 43 -7.32 6.38 47.80
C TYR A 43 -6.00 7.02 48.24
N LYS A 44 -5.61 6.80 49.47
CA LYS A 44 -4.32 7.26 50.04
C LYS A 44 -3.22 6.21 49.90
N ALA A 45 -3.58 4.97 50.20
CA ALA A 45 -2.62 3.85 50.21
C ALA A 45 -3.38 2.50 50.05
N TYR A 46 -2.66 1.50 49.62
CA TYR A 46 -3.09 0.11 49.71
C TYR A 46 -2.00 -0.77 50.30
N GLU A 47 -2.41 -1.83 50.95
CA GLU A 47 -1.54 -2.83 51.58
C GLU A 47 -1.99 -4.22 51.15
N GLU A 48 -1.08 -4.99 50.60
CA GLU A 48 -1.31 -6.39 50.25
C GLU A 48 -0.63 -7.28 51.31
N ASN A 49 -1.37 -8.25 51.82
CA ASN A 49 -0.85 -9.22 52.80
C ASN A 49 -1.51 -10.59 52.61
N ASP A 50 -1.05 -11.60 53.34
CA ASP A 50 -1.58 -12.94 53.25
C ASP A 50 -3.09 -13.07 53.52
N GLY A 51 -3.74 -12.04 54.08
CA GLY A 51 -5.18 -11.99 54.36
C GLY A 51 -5.98 -11.30 53.24
N GLY A 52 -5.35 -10.70 52.25
CA GLY A 52 -6.01 -10.01 51.18
C GLY A 52 -5.46 -8.60 50.92
N LEU A 53 -6.29 -7.75 50.35
CA LEU A 53 -5.97 -6.38 49.98
C LEU A 53 -6.76 -5.37 50.81
N LYS A 54 -6.06 -4.41 51.42
CA LYS A 54 -6.64 -3.33 52.20
C LYS A 54 -6.35 -2.00 51.50
N ILE A 55 -7.41 -1.24 51.25
CA ILE A 55 -7.32 0.08 50.60
C ILE A 55 -7.79 1.14 51.57
N THR A 56 -6.95 2.13 51.83
CA THR A 56 -7.29 3.30 52.65
C THR A 56 -7.72 4.44 51.74
N LEU A 57 -8.94 4.87 51.88
CA LEU A 57 -9.48 5.98 51.06
C LEU A 57 -9.02 7.35 51.60
N VAL A 58 -9.21 8.40 50.83
CA VAL A 58 -8.82 9.80 51.17
C VAL A 58 -9.57 10.33 52.40
N ASN A 59 -10.73 9.77 52.73
CA ASN A 59 -11.55 10.08 53.90
C ASN A 59 -11.22 9.20 55.12
N ASP A 60 -10.11 8.49 55.11
CA ASP A 60 -9.65 7.51 56.12
C ASP A 60 -10.54 6.28 56.29
N SER A 61 -11.58 6.09 55.49
CA SER A 61 -12.28 4.82 55.42
C SER A 61 -11.45 3.72 54.80
N VAL A 62 -11.74 2.47 55.10
CA VAL A 62 -10.96 1.31 54.65
C VAL A 62 -11.89 0.34 53.94
N ILE A 63 -11.46 -0.10 52.78
CA ILE A 63 -12.04 -1.22 52.01
C ILE A 63 -11.10 -2.42 52.11
N VAL A 64 -11.66 -3.58 52.39
CA VAL A 64 -10.89 -4.82 52.52
C VAL A 64 -11.46 -5.85 51.56
N TYR A 65 -10.59 -6.45 50.77
CA TYR A 65 -10.88 -7.62 49.94
C TYR A 65 -10.15 -8.83 50.56
N SER A 66 -10.84 -9.94 50.64
CA SER A 66 -10.18 -11.19 51.04
C SER A 66 -9.22 -11.69 49.93
N ALA A 67 -8.25 -12.49 50.27
CA ALA A 67 -7.32 -13.06 49.29
C ALA A 67 -8.03 -13.92 48.21
N SER A 68 -9.22 -14.47 48.50
CA SER A 68 -10.04 -15.25 47.57
C SER A 68 -10.86 -14.40 46.62
N GLU A 69 -11.01 -13.10 46.90
CA GLU A 69 -11.77 -12.15 46.08
C GLU A 69 -10.88 -11.44 45.04
N VAL A 70 -9.58 -11.35 45.29
CA VAL A 70 -8.63 -10.66 44.41
C VAL A 70 -7.86 -11.70 43.59
N ASP A 71 -7.96 -11.58 42.26
CA ASP A 71 -7.14 -12.36 41.33
C ASP A 71 -5.77 -11.71 41.15
N SER A 72 -5.75 -10.42 40.87
CA SER A 72 -4.51 -9.68 40.66
C SER A 72 -4.71 -8.17 40.79
N LEU A 73 -3.59 -7.45 41.01
CA LEU A 73 -3.51 -6.01 40.85
C LEU A 73 -2.84 -5.69 39.52
N GLY A 74 -3.40 -4.79 38.76
CA GLY A 74 -2.94 -4.55 37.42
C GLY A 74 -2.88 -3.09 36.97
N ALA A 75 -2.40 -2.91 35.75
CA ALA A 75 -2.52 -1.66 35.03
C ALA A 75 -3.93 -1.49 34.43
N ALA A 76 -4.27 -0.27 34.00
CA ALA A 76 -5.48 -0.02 33.25
C ALA A 76 -5.62 -1.02 32.08
N PRO A 77 -6.81 -1.60 31.89
CA PRO A 77 -7.07 -2.42 30.71
C PRO A 77 -6.82 -1.59 29.48
N GLN A 78 -5.92 -2.07 28.64
CA GLN A 78 -5.65 -1.42 27.37
C GLN A 78 -6.61 -1.97 26.34
N LEU A 79 -7.45 -1.11 25.77
CA LEU A 79 -8.21 -1.46 24.58
C LEU A 79 -7.22 -1.72 23.44
N PRO A 80 -7.49 -2.67 22.55
CA PRO A 80 -6.63 -2.92 21.40
C PRO A 80 -6.50 -1.66 20.56
N GLU A 81 -5.33 -1.48 19.96
CA GLU A 81 -5.01 -0.36 19.09
C GLU A 81 -4.16 -0.82 17.92
N PHE A 82 -4.15 -0.04 16.85
CA PHE A 82 -3.17 -0.24 15.81
C PHE A 82 -1.79 0.20 16.32
N THR A 83 -0.79 -0.67 16.20
CA THR A 83 0.62 -0.33 16.44
C THR A 83 1.32 0.12 15.18
N SER A 84 0.81 -0.31 14.02
CA SER A 84 1.21 0.18 12.70
C SER A 84 0.05 0.08 11.72
N PHE A 85 0.04 0.98 10.73
CA PHE A 85 -0.93 0.95 9.65
C PHE A 85 -0.27 1.53 8.40
N LYS A 86 -0.33 0.79 7.27
CA LYS A 86 0.39 1.12 6.04
C LYS A 86 -0.41 0.74 4.82
N PHE A 87 -0.12 1.39 3.70
CA PHE A 87 -0.54 0.93 2.38
C PHE A 87 0.72 0.61 1.55
N ASN A 88 1.03 -0.68 1.46
CA ASN A 88 2.19 -1.15 0.71
C ASN A 88 1.87 -1.33 -0.77
N ASN A 89 2.83 -1.05 -1.63
CA ASN A 89 2.73 -1.27 -3.07
C ASN A 89 2.53 -2.75 -3.44
N LYS A 90 3.07 -3.66 -2.63
CA LYS A 90 2.92 -5.10 -2.81
C LYS A 90 1.45 -5.57 -2.82
N TYR A 91 0.60 -4.96 -1.96
CA TYR A 91 -0.81 -5.34 -1.82
C TYR A 91 -1.76 -4.36 -2.52
N ASN A 92 -1.22 -3.32 -3.15
CA ASN A 92 -1.98 -2.24 -3.78
C ASN A 92 -1.33 -1.86 -5.11
N ASP A 93 -1.82 -2.43 -6.19
CA ASP A 93 -1.31 -2.25 -7.54
C ASP A 93 -1.26 -0.78 -8.01
N GLN A 94 -2.07 0.09 -7.44
CA GLN A 94 -2.12 1.52 -7.72
C GLN A 94 -1.25 2.39 -6.81
N VAL A 95 -0.68 1.84 -5.74
CA VAL A 95 0.24 2.55 -4.83
C VAL A 95 1.68 2.24 -5.24
N PHE A 96 2.40 3.21 -5.75
CA PHE A 96 3.75 2.99 -6.29
C PHE A 96 4.88 3.24 -5.28
N VAL A 97 4.55 3.93 -4.19
CA VAL A 97 5.45 4.18 -3.06
C VAL A 97 4.69 3.84 -1.78
N ASP A 98 5.29 3.04 -0.94
CA ASP A 98 4.69 2.66 0.34
C ASP A 98 4.30 3.88 1.17
N VAL A 99 3.12 3.84 1.76
CA VAL A 99 2.56 4.90 2.58
C VAL A 99 2.45 4.44 4.02
N GLU A 100 3.22 5.07 4.91
CA GLU A 100 3.06 4.92 6.36
C GLU A 100 1.96 5.87 6.84
N ALA A 101 0.99 5.36 7.58
CA ALA A 101 -0.02 6.19 8.20
C ALA A 101 0.45 6.70 9.58
N ASN A 102 -0.04 7.87 9.96
CA ASN A 102 0.08 8.35 11.32
C ASN A 102 -0.99 7.67 12.18
N VAL A 103 -0.58 6.94 13.20
CA VAL A 103 -1.44 6.13 14.06
C VAL A 103 -1.53 6.77 15.44
N THR A 104 -2.75 6.97 15.90
CA THR A 104 -3.09 7.35 17.27
C THR A 104 -4.11 6.35 17.81
N PRO A 105 -4.36 6.30 19.13
CA PRO A 105 -5.33 5.35 19.68
C PRO A 105 -6.71 5.36 19.03
N ASP A 106 -7.20 6.54 18.63
CA ASP A 106 -8.57 6.70 18.13
C ASP A 106 -8.65 7.07 16.63
N ALA A 107 -7.50 7.31 15.98
CA ALA A 107 -7.47 7.72 14.59
C ALA A 107 -6.20 7.25 13.87
N VAL A 108 -6.38 6.94 12.59
CA VAL A 108 -5.31 6.69 11.63
C VAL A 108 -5.49 7.67 10.48
N THR A 109 -4.43 8.38 10.11
CA THR A 109 -4.46 9.30 8.98
C THR A 109 -3.33 8.98 7.99
N ALA A 110 -3.64 8.95 6.72
CA ALA A 110 -2.68 8.71 5.65
C ALA A 110 -2.91 9.67 4.48
N THR A 111 -1.84 10.00 3.75
CA THR A 111 -1.92 10.78 2.51
C THR A 111 -1.43 9.90 1.37
N VAL A 112 -2.32 9.63 0.40
CA VAL A 112 -2.07 8.64 -0.67
C VAL A 112 -2.09 9.32 -2.04
N GLY A 113 -1.04 9.06 -2.83
CA GLY A 113 -0.94 9.44 -4.24
C GLY A 113 -1.21 8.22 -5.12
N ALA A 114 -2.49 7.93 -5.38
CA ALA A 114 -2.89 6.82 -6.23
C ALA A 114 -4.20 7.12 -6.96
N ILE A 115 -4.44 6.44 -8.07
CA ILE A 115 -5.71 6.45 -8.79
C ILE A 115 -6.48 5.20 -8.37
N GLY A 116 -7.73 5.39 -7.93
CA GLY A 116 -8.53 4.32 -7.34
C GLY A 116 -8.44 4.31 -5.82
N LYS A 117 -9.59 4.35 -5.17
CA LYS A 117 -9.70 4.61 -3.72
C LYS A 117 -9.93 3.36 -2.87
N ARG A 118 -9.83 2.16 -3.48
CA ARG A 118 -9.96 0.90 -2.76
C ARG A 118 -8.56 0.34 -2.47
N LEU A 119 -8.24 0.15 -1.19
CA LEU A 119 -6.91 -0.24 -0.73
C LEU A 119 -6.96 -1.41 0.23
N THR A 120 -5.90 -2.19 0.23
CA THR A 120 -5.62 -3.25 1.19
C THR A 120 -4.60 -2.75 2.20
N PRO A 121 -4.99 -2.48 3.45
CA PRO A 121 -4.06 -2.02 4.47
C PRO A 121 -3.23 -3.19 5.03
N SER A 122 -1.98 -2.88 5.37
CA SER A 122 -1.14 -3.72 6.23
C SER A 122 -1.12 -3.11 7.60
N PHE A 123 -1.59 -3.81 8.61
CA PHE A 123 -1.64 -3.29 9.97
C PHE A 123 -1.21 -4.33 11.00
N GLN A 124 -0.81 -3.85 12.15
CA GLN A 124 -0.54 -4.66 13.33
C GLN A 124 -1.37 -4.14 14.49
N LEU A 125 -1.85 -5.04 15.31
CA LEU A 125 -2.60 -4.75 16.52
C LEU A 125 -1.71 -4.93 17.76
N SER A 126 -2.07 -4.26 18.84
CA SER A 126 -1.32 -4.27 20.10
C SER A 126 -1.34 -5.62 20.84
N SER A 127 -2.24 -6.51 20.43
CA SER A 127 -2.39 -7.84 21.00
C SER A 127 -2.56 -8.88 19.89
N PRO A 128 -1.96 -10.08 19.99
CA PRO A 128 -2.13 -11.14 18.98
C PRO A 128 -3.54 -11.74 18.96
N THR A 129 -4.35 -11.54 20.02
CA THR A 129 -5.74 -11.97 20.07
C THR A 129 -6.72 -10.87 19.68
N ALA A 130 -6.22 -9.67 19.36
CA ALA A 130 -7.05 -8.57 18.90
C ALA A 130 -7.48 -8.78 17.44
N LYS A 131 -8.71 -8.38 17.15
CA LYS A 131 -9.32 -8.43 15.83
C LYS A 131 -9.86 -7.06 15.43
N ALA A 132 -9.86 -6.80 14.13
CA ALA A 132 -10.35 -5.56 13.55
C ALA A 132 -11.61 -5.83 12.71
N TYR A 133 -12.63 -5.00 12.85
CA TYR A 133 -13.90 -5.14 12.11
C TYR A 133 -14.28 -3.82 11.45
N VAL A 134 -14.87 -3.89 10.27
CA VAL A 134 -15.56 -2.78 9.60
C VAL A 134 -16.98 -3.23 9.25
N ASN A 135 -17.98 -2.51 9.72
CA ASN A 135 -19.40 -2.87 9.53
C ASN A 135 -19.73 -4.31 9.97
N GLY A 136 -19.05 -4.83 10.99
CA GLY A 136 -19.26 -6.18 11.51
C GLY A 136 -18.51 -7.28 10.75
N VAL A 137 -17.79 -6.96 9.69
CA VAL A 137 -16.95 -7.88 8.92
C VAL A 137 -15.51 -7.80 9.41
N GLU A 138 -14.92 -8.95 9.75
CA GLU A 138 -13.53 -9.02 10.17
C GLU A 138 -12.59 -8.55 9.05
N GLN A 139 -11.60 -7.76 9.42
CA GLN A 139 -10.59 -7.23 8.53
C GLN A 139 -9.25 -7.87 8.81
N VAL A 140 -8.73 -8.56 7.80
CA VAL A 140 -7.44 -9.23 7.88
C VAL A 140 -6.38 -8.36 7.23
N SER A 141 -5.30 -8.10 7.97
CA SER A 141 -4.14 -7.33 7.47
C SER A 141 -3.58 -7.95 6.20
N LYS A 142 -3.27 -7.13 5.20
CA LYS A 142 -2.72 -7.53 3.89
C LYS A 142 -3.70 -8.30 2.98
N VAL A 143 -4.94 -8.51 3.40
CA VAL A 143 -5.95 -9.28 2.67
C VAL A 143 -7.21 -8.45 2.42
N SER A 144 -7.82 -7.93 3.49
CA SER A 144 -9.09 -7.22 3.35
C SER A 144 -8.94 -5.89 2.60
N ARG A 145 -9.74 -5.70 1.56
CA ARG A 145 -9.67 -4.57 0.65
C ARG A 145 -10.90 -3.66 0.82
N LEU A 146 -10.69 -2.41 1.18
CA LEU A 146 -11.75 -1.45 1.49
C LEU A 146 -11.63 -0.17 0.66
N ARG A 147 -12.76 0.51 0.43
CA ARG A 147 -12.79 1.83 -0.18
C ARG A 147 -12.64 2.92 0.89
N PHE A 148 -11.66 3.80 0.69
CA PHE A 148 -11.31 4.89 1.62
C PHE A 148 -11.65 6.28 1.04
N ASP A 149 -12.74 6.42 0.29
CA ASP A 149 -13.25 7.72 -0.18
C ASP A 149 -13.95 8.52 0.92
N LYS A 150 -14.19 7.90 2.06
CA LYS A 150 -14.74 8.47 3.30
C LYS A 150 -14.02 7.86 4.49
N THR A 151 -14.19 8.46 5.65
CA THR A 151 -13.75 7.88 6.91
C THR A 151 -14.25 6.45 7.06
N VAL A 152 -13.34 5.51 7.23
CA VAL A 152 -13.65 4.11 7.52
C VAL A 152 -13.47 3.89 9.03
N THR A 153 -14.54 3.51 9.71
CA THR A 153 -14.48 3.23 11.14
C THR A 153 -14.20 1.77 11.38
N TYR A 154 -13.03 1.50 11.94
CA TYR A 154 -12.67 0.19 12.46
C TYR A 154 -13.17 0.04 13.90
N VAL A 155 -13.60 -1.16 14.23
CA VAL A 155 -13.89 -1.57 15.60
C VAL A 155 -12.86 -2.63 15.99
N LEU A 156 -11.95 -2.29 16.88
CA LEU A 156 -10.93 -3.21 17.37
C LEU A 156 -11.45 -3.92 18.60
N THR A 157 -11.45 -5.25 18.61
CA THR A 157 -11.89 -6.08 19.72
C THR A 157 -10.79 -7.02 20.18
N ASP A 158 -10.79 -7.36 21.44
CA ASP A 158 -9.95 -8.42 21.98
C ASP A 158 -10.79 -9.26 22.95
N SER A 159 -10.66 -10.57 22.93
CA SER A 159 -11.40 -11.45 23.84
C SER A 159 -11.14 -11.12 25.30
N LYS A 160 -9.92 -10.66 25.62
CA LYS A 160 -9.54 -10.20 26.94
C LYS A 160 -10.07 -8.80 27.26
N ALA A 161 -10.17 -7.90 26.28
CA ALA A 161 -10.72 -6.55 26.44
C ALA A 161 -12.25 -6.53 26.57
N ARG A 162 -12.95 -7.54 26.09
CA ARG A 162 -14.39 -7.70 26.28
C ARG A 162 -14.81 -7.68 27.75
N GLU A 163 -13.97 -8.16 28.64
CA GLU A 163 -14.25 -8.33 30.05
C GLU A 163 -14.00 -7.05 30.88
N LEU A 164 -13.45 -6.01 30.26
CA LEU A 164 -12.85 -4.89 30.97
C LEU A 164 -13.56 -3.54 30.77
N GLN A 165 -14.82 -3.53 30.32
CA GLN A 165 -15.60 -2.31 30.31
C GLN A 165 -16.08 -1.92 31.68
N TYR A 166 -15.75 -0.72 32.10
CA TYR A 166 -16.33 -0.10 33.26
C TYR A 166 -17.25 1.08 32.88
N ARG A 167 -18.30 1.26 33.63
CA ARG A 167 -19.22 2.38 33.51
C ARG A 167 -19.07 3.28 34.72
N LYS A 168 -18.77 4.54 34.50
CA LYS A 168 -18.86 5.54 35.57
C LYS A 168 -20.34 5.63 36.02
N ILE A 169 -20.60 5.35 37.28
CA ILE A 169 -21.95 5.41 37.88
C ILE A 169 -22.17 6.63 38.73
N GLN A 170 -21.08 7.27 39.15
CA GLN A 170 -21.07 8.54 39.80
C GLN A 170 -19.93 9.38 39.26
N ASP A 171 -20.26 10.58 38.83
CA ASP A 171 -19.22 11.50 38.39
C ASP A 171 -18.49 12.09 39.60
N GLU A 172 -17.19 12.30 39.40
CA GLU A 172 -16.43 13.15 40.30
C GLU A 172 -16.99 14.57 40.28
N MET A 173 -17.01 15.19 41.42
CA MET A 173 -17.39 16.60 41.57
C MET A 173 -16.22 17.35 42.18
N TRP A 174 -15.73 18.30 41.45
CA TRP A 174 -14.67 19.19 41.85
C TRP A 174 -15.23 20.57 42.18
N SER A 175 -14.67 21.23 43.17
CA SER A 175 -14.93 22.65 43.32
C SER A 175 -14.40 23.41 42.10
N ALA A 176 -15.11 24.43 41.70
CA ALA A 176 -14.61 25.30 40.66
C ALA A 176 -13.35 26.03 41.17
N PRO A 177 -12.29 26.11 40.35
CA PRO A 177 -11.13 26.92 40.71
C PRO A 177 -11.56 28.39 40.82
N GLU A 178 -11.28 29.04 41.93
CA GLU A 178 -11.58 30.46 42.11
C GLU A 178 -10.34 31.29 41.72
N VAL A 179 -10.50 32.07 40.68
CA VAL A 179 -9.47 33.01 40.23
C VAL A 179 -9.84 34.41 40.72
N LYS A 180 -9.03 34.98 41.58
CA LYS A 180 -9.21 36.37 42.02
C LYS A 180 -8.32 37.30 41.20
N TYR A 181 -8.93 38.39 40.78
CA TYR A 181 -8.27 39.38 39.94
C TYR A 181 -8.19 40.72 40.66
N LYS A 182 -7.07 41.39 40.51
CA LYS A 182 -6.94 42.83 40.72
C LYS A 182 -7.32 43.52 39.43
N GLN A 183 -8.33 44.37 39.50
CA GLN A 183 -8.83 45.11 38.36
C GLN A 183 -8.32 46.56 38.40
N THR A 184 -7.78 47.06 37.30
CA THR A 184 -7.25 48.40 37.20
C THR A 184 -7.74 49.04 35.89
N PRO A 185 -8.53 50.14 35.91
CA PRO A 185 -8.96 50.81 34.67
C PRO A 185 -7.75 51.28 33.85
N ILE A 186 -7.80 51.09 32.54
CA ILE A 186 -6.83 51.62 31.59
C ILE A 186 -7.27 53.03 31.21
N ALA A 187 -6.36 53.99 31.32
CA ALA A 187 -6.61 55.38 30.89
C ALA A 187 -6.60 55.42 29.36
N LEU A 188 -7.76 55.28 28.73
CA LEU A 188 -7.89 55.38 27.27
C LEU A 188 -7.84 56.83 26.79
N THR A 189 -7.22 57.02 25.63
CA THR A 189 -7.27 58.33 24.91
C THR A 189 -7.89 58.11 23.53
N GLU A 190 -8.36 59.16 22.87
CA GLU A 190 -8.98 59.05 21.55
C GLU A 190 -8.00 58.50 20.51
N GLU A 191 -6.73 58.78 20.61
CA GLU A 191 -5.69 58.28 19.73
C GLU A 191 -5.46 56.75 19.86
N MET A 192 -5.88 56.16 20.95
CA MET A 192 -5.84 54.72 21.17
C MET A 192 -7.01 53.99 20.49
N LEU A 193 -8.01 54.73 20.03
CA LEU A 193 -9.23 54.16 19.45
C LEU A 193 -9.23 54.33 17.91
N SER A 194 -9.70 53.32 17.22
CA SER A 194 -10.03 53.43 15.80
C SER A 194 -11.30 52.61 15.48
N THR A 195 -11.89 52.89 14.31
CA THR A 195 -13.12 52.23 13.88
C THR A 195 -13.21 52.14 12.37
N ASN A 196 -13.88 51.13 11.84
CA ASN A 196 -14.25 51.03 10.42
C ASN A 196 -15.46 51.88 10.05
N ALA A 197 -16.16 52.47 11.06
CA ALA A 197 -17.35 53.26 10.84
C ALA A 197 -17.25 54.65 11.50
N PRO A 198 -16.28 55.51 11.08
CA PRO A 198 -16.08 56.83 11.69
C PRO A 198 -17.31 57.73 11.51
N THR A 199 -17.49 58.69 12.42
CA THR A 199 -18.64 59.59 12.38
C THR A 199 -18.39 60.76 11.40
N ASN A 200 -19.47 61.31 10.83
CA ASN A 200 -19.47 62.59 10.15
C ASN A 200 -19.69 63.79 11.05
N THR A 201 -19.93 63.57 12.35
CA THR A 201 -20.38 64.61 13.28
C THR A 201 -19.30 64.86 14.32
N VAL A 202 -18.70 66.03 14.36
CA VAL A 202 -17.64 66.40 15.29
C VAL A 202 -18.01 66.32 16.76
N SER A 203 -19.33 66.31 17.09
CA SER A 203 -19.85 66.12 18.45
C SER A 203 -20.04 64.66 18.85
N GLU A 204 -19.79 63.73 17.93
CA GLU A 204 -20.05 62.27 18.12
C GLU A 204 -18.78 61.44 17.87
N THR A 205 -17.60 61.97 18.09
CA THR A 205 -16.33 61.31 17.87
C THR A 205 -16.05 60.18 18.87
N LEU A 206 -15.06 59.36 18.60
CA LEU A 206 -14.64 58.26 19.51
C LEU A 206 -14.30 58.79 20.92
N GLY A 207 -13.73 60.00 21.04
CA GLY A 207 -13.40 60.65 22.28
C GLY A 207 -14.62 60.90 23.17
N LYS A 208 -15.84 60.90 22.60
CA LYS A 208 -17.09 61.11 23.37
C LYS A 208 -17.45 59.91 24.25
N MET A 209 -16.83 58.75 24.02
CA MET A 209 -16.95 57.59 24.91
C MET A 209 -15.95 57.65 26.10
N LEU A 210 -15.07 58.60 26.10
CA LEU A 210 -14.01 58.74 27.11
C LEU A 210 -14.10 60.03 27.94
N ASP A 211 -15.12 60.91 27.68
CA ASP A 211 -15.19 62.23 28.26
C ASP A 211 -15.91 62.28 29.66
N GLY A 212 -16.34 61.11 30.16
CA GLY A 212 -17.03 60.97 31.46
C GLY A 212 -18.42 61.50 31.46
N ASN A 213 -19.01 61.92 30.36
CA ASN A 213 -20.30 62.56 30.24
C ASN A 213 -21.31 61.65 29.52
N ILE A 214 -22.08 60.87 30.20
CA ILE A 214 -23.06 59.93 29.65
C ILE A 214 -24.13 60.57 28.76
N LYS A 215 -24.15 61.92 28.62
CA LYS A 215 -25.04 62.64 27.69
C LYS A 215 -24.41 62.83 26.30
N THR A 216 -23.14 62.65 26.14
CA THR A 216 -22.42 62.67 24.85
C THR A 216 -22.27 61.23 24.37
N ILE A 217 -22.09 61.04 23.06
CA ILE A 217 -21.98 59.69 22.46
C ILE A 217 -20.97 59.67 21.34
N PHE A 218 -20.36 58.51 21.15
CA PHE A 218 -19.91 58.10 19.85
C PHE A 218 -21.08 57.50 19.07
N HIS A 219 -21.24 57.92 17.82
CA HIS A 219 -22.20 57.32 16.92
C HIS A 219 -21.52 57.03 15.58
N SER A 220 -21.45 55.73 15.21
CA SER A 220 -20.97 55.34 13.87
C SER A 220 -21.78 56.05 12.79
N THR A 221 -21.18 56.24 11.61
CA THR A 221 -21.81 56.99 10.53
C THR A 221 -23.24 56.54 10.24
N TRP A 222 -24.20 57.52 10.27
CA TRP A 222 -25.62 57.28 10.05
C TRP A 222 -26.24 58.12 8.96
N GLY A 223 -25.55 59.15 8.46
CA GLY A 223 -26.02 60.04 7.43
C GLY A 223 -25.07 60.13 6.22
N ASN A 224 -25.42 60.94 5.22
CA ASN A 224 -24.54 61.21 4.05
C ASN A 224 -23.51 62.29 4.40
N GLY A 225 -22.27 62.03 4.22
CA GLY A 225 -21.17 62.94 4.47
C GLY A 225 -19.85 62.38 3.84
N GLU A 226 -18.72 62.74 4.42
CA GLU A 226 -17.41 62.24 4.03
C GLU A 226 -17.37 60.71 4.18
N TYR A 227 -17.93 60.20 5.22
CA TYR A 227 -18.07 58.75 5.47
C TYR A 227 -19.50 58.28 5.15
N LYS A 228 -19.62 57.06 4.65
CA LYS A 228 -20.94 56.43 4.41
C LYS A 228 -21.24 55.41 5.50
N PRO A 229 -22.53 55.19 5.85
CA PRO A 229 -22.92 54.10 6.73
C PRO A 229 -22.41 52.77 6.14
N LEU A 230 -21.96 51.88 7.04
CA LEU A 230 -21.58 50.51 6.63
C LEU A 230 -22.78 49.79 6.03
N PRO A 231 -22.58 48.91 5.04
CA PRO A 231 -23.55 47.94 4.57
C PRO A 231 -24.12 47.14 5.74
N LEU A 232 -25.35 46.59 5.62
CA LEU A 232 -26.01 45.87 6.71
C LEU A 232 -25.36 44.51 7.03
N ASP A 233 -24.54 44.00 6.09
CA ASP A 233 -23.77 42.78 6.19
C ASP A 233 -22.34 43.01 6.71
N GLU A 234 -21.95 44.23 6.98
CA GLU A 234 -20.68 44.60 7.60
C GLU A 234 -20.87 45.01 9.05
N SER A 235 -20.04 44.53 9.97
CA SER A 235 -20.08 44.84 11.38
C SER A 235 -19.22 46.05 11.73
N PRO A 236 -19.76 47.08 12.41
CA PRO A 236 -18.94 48.14 12.95
C PRO A 236 -18.16 47.66 14.18
N TYR A 237 -16.93 48.14 14.32
CA TYR A 237 -16.07 47.79 15.45
C TYR A 237 -15.36 49.00 16.03
N ILE A 238 -14.91 48.85 17.27
CA ILE A 238 -13.95 49.77 17.90
C ILE A 238 -12.69 48.94 18.20
N ASP A 239 -11.54 49.35 17.63
CA ASP A 239 -10.23 48.85 17.96
C ASP A 239 -9.62 49.73 19.04
N ILE A 240 -9.02 49.08 20.04
CA ILE A 240 -8.39 49.74 21.18
C ILE A 240 -6.94 49.31 21.21
N ALA A 241 -6.00 50.26 21.00
CA ALA A 241 -4.58 50.04 21.20
C ALA A 241 -4.25 50.14 22.68
N LEU A 242 -3.60 49.14 23.23
CA LEU A 242 -3.27 49.10 24.65
C LEU A 242 -1.90 49.74 24.90
N PRO A 243 -1.68 50.40 26.06
CA PRO A 243 -0.39 50.99 26.40
C PRO A 243 0.65 49.92 26.80
N GLU A 244 0.20 48.73 27.11
CA GLU A 244 1.02 47.56 27.47
C GLU A 244 0.30 46.27 27.05
N GLU A 245 1.04 45.16 26.86
CA GLU A 245 0.40 43.86 26.65
C GLU A 245 -0.26 43.37 27.92
N ILE A 246 -1.49 42.83 27.79
CA ILE A 246 -2.23 42.21 28.86
C ILE A 246 -2.82 40.86 28.44
N SER A 247 -3.20 40.01 29.40
CA SER A 247 -3.80 38.67 29.11
C SER A 247 -5.24 38.59 29.56
N HIS A 248 -5.70 39.47 30.44
CA HIS A 248 -7.05 39.44 31.01
C HIS A 248 -7.56 40.88 31.10
N PHE A 249 -8.84 41.05 30.75
CA PHE A 249 -9.52 42.36 30.82
C PHE A 249 -10.99 42.18 30.99
N SER A 250 -11.68 43.25 31.38
CA SER A 250 -13.09 43.45 31.22
C SER A 250 -13.35 44.83 30.59
N PHE A 251 -14.47 45.01 30.02
CA PHE A 251 -14.91 46.34 29.56
C PHE A 251 -16.29 46.68 30.04
N GLU A 252 -16.51 47.96 30.18
CA GLU A 252 -17.80 48.53 30.49
C GLU A 252 -18.18 49.53 29.43
N TYR A 253 -19.45 49.54 29.04
CA TYR A 253 -19.98 50.62 28.22
C TYR A 253 -21.33 51.10 28.72
N VAL A 254 -21.69 52.33 28.33
CA VAL A 254 -22.99 52.91 28.59
C VAL A 254 -23.74 53.09 27.28
N THR A 255 -25.01 52.65 27.24
CA THR A 255 -25.88 52.86 26.10
C THR A 255 -26.23 54.35 25.93
N ARG A 256 -26.56 54.72 24.71
CA ARG A 256 -26.93 56.11 24.41
C ARG A 256 -28.09 56.67 25.28
N PRO A 257 -28.05 57.94 25.57
CA PRO A 257 -29.03 58.55 26.54
C PRO A 257 -30.36 58.95 25.92
N ASP A 258 -30.54 58.95 24.62
CA ASP A 258 -31.68 59.54 23.91
C ASP A 258 -32.49 58.56 23.05
N ALA A 259 -32.10 57.29 22.96
CA ALA A 259 -32.84 56.31 22.19
C ALA A 259 -32.73 54.90 22.80
N ALA A 260 -33.72 54.45 23.49
CA ALA A 260 -33.76 53.21 24.26
C ALA A 260 -33.60 51.93 23.41
N ASN A 261 -34.00 51.95 22.15
CA ASN A 261 -33.98 50.77 21.25
C ASN A 261 -32.74 50.65 20.34
N LYS A 262 -31.65 51.34 20.68
CA LYS A 262 -30.42 51.35 19.87
C LYS A 262 -29.24 50.85 20.69
N CYS A 263 -29.30 49.57 21.05
CA CYS A 263 -28.31 48.93 21.88
C CYS A 263 -27.55 47.88 21.05
N PRO A 264 -26.24 47.69 21.26
CA PRO A 264 -25.56 46.49 20.84
C PRO A 264 -26.19 45.27 21.47
N SER A 265 -26.50 44.22 20.68
CA SER A 265 -27.14 43.00 21.17
C SER A 265 -26.24 41.76 21.02
N GLU A 266 -25.14 41.90 20.30
CA GLU A 266 -24.10 40.87 20.20
C GLU A 266 -22.75 41.54 19.88
N PHE A 267 -21.70 41.14 20.60
CA PHE A 267 -20.32 41.50 20.33
C PHE A 267 -19.48 40.26 20.08
N SER A 268 -18.66 40.28 19.04
CA SER A 268 -17.46 39.47 18.94
C SER A 268 -16.29 40.26 19.55
N VAL A 269 -15.74 39.76 20.65
CA VAL A 269 -14.59 40.38 21.32
C VAL A 269 -13.34 39.70 20.85
N GLN A 270 -12.48 40.42 20.18
CA GLN A 270 -11.28 39.91 19.55
C GLN A 270 -10.03 40.60 20.13
N VAL A 271 -8.92 39.91 20.11
CA VAL A 271 -7.61 40.43 20.52
C VAL A 271 -6.56 40.22 19.42
N SER A 272 -5.55 41.06 19.43
CA SER A 272 -4.38 40.94 18.55
C SER A 272 -3.11 41.08 19.38
N SER A 273 -2.09 40.31 19.04
CA SER A 273 -0.73 40.37 19.59
C SER A 273 0.32 40.85 18.57
N ASP A 274 -0.13 41.32 17.42
CA ASP A 274 0.74 41.71 16.29
C ASP A 274 0.40 43.13 15.77
N GLY A 275 -0.11 43.97 16.64
CA GLY A 275 -0.43 45.36 16.32
C GLY A 275 -1.72 45.52 15.49
N GLY A 276 -2.59 44.50 15.44
CA GLY A 276 -3.87 44.55 14.70
C GLY A 276 -3.80 43.97 13.29
N VAL A 277 -2.74 43.22 12.96
CA VAL A 277 -2.61 42.55 11.66
C VAL A 277 -3.50 41.29 11.62
N THR A 278 -3.46 40.49 12.69
CA THR A 278 -4.35 39.33 12.85
C THR A 278 -5.18 39.46 14.13
N TRP A 279 -6.39 38.91 14.09
CA TRP A 279 -7.35 39.00 15.17
C TRP A 279 -7.86 37.62 15.57
N THR A 280 -7.97 37.36 16.88
CA THR A 280 -8.52 36.13 17.45
C THR A 280 -9.72 36.45 18.30
N GLU A 281 -10.87 35.82 18.01
CA GLU A 281 -12.05 35.94 18.88
C GLU A 281 -11.77 35.21 20.18
N VAL A 282 -11.90 35.95 21.30
CA VAL A 282 -11.71 35.38 22.65
C VAL A 282 -13.01 35.27 23.41
N LYS A 283 -14.03 35.97 23.02
CA LYS A 283 -15.36 35.89 23.63
C LYS A 283 -16.45 36.42 22.69
N LYS A 284 -17.51 35.68 22.61
CA LYS A 284 -18.76 36.16 22.03
C LYS A 284 -19.72 36.52 23.17
N LEU A 285 -20.23 37.75 23.17
CA LEU A 285 -21.18 38.25 24.13
C LEU A 285 -22.53 38.50 23.46
N THR A 286 -23.57 38.03 24.11
CA THR A 286 -24.97 38.14 23.64
C THR A 286 -25.88 38.69 24.70
N THR A 287 -27.17 38.81 24.41
CA THR A 287 -28.18 39.19 25.39
C THR A 287 -28.30 38.20 26.56
N ALA A 288 -27.87 36.95 26.36
CA ALA A 288 -27.78 35.95 27.43
C ALA A 288 -26.66 36.30 28.43
N ASP A 289 -25.64 37.02 28.02
CA ASP A 289 -24.55 37.52 28.85
C ASP A 289 -24.89 38.89 29.49
N GLY A 290 -26.15 39.36 29.38
CA GLY A 290 -26.63 40.56 30.00
C GLY A 290 -26.53 41.84 29.15
N LEU A 291 -26.21 41.72 27.83
CA LEU A 291 -26.20 42.90 26.96
C LEU A 291 -27.58 43.55 26.94
N PRO A 292 -27.70 44.90 27.14
CA PRO A 292 -28.95 45.62 27.11
C PRO A 292 -29.65 45.54 25.75
N THR A 293 -30.93 45.24 25.74
CA THR A 293 -31.75 45.21 24.51
C THR A 293 -32.62 46.42 24.33
N ASN A 294 -32.95 47.09 25.44
CA ASN A 294 -33.80 48.27 25.43
C ASN A 294 -33.53 49.07 26.68
N GLY A 295 -33.23 50.33 26.56
CA GLY A 295 -33.01 51.27 27.67
C GLY A 295 -32.02 52.39 27.35
N ILE A 296 -32.17 53.54 28.02
CA ILE A 296 -31.27 54.68 27.87
C ILE A 296 -30.27 54.73 29.02
N SER A 297 -28.99 55.09 28.69
CA SER A 297 -27.94 55.27 29.71
C SER A 297 -27.77 54.02 30.58
N LEU A 298 -28.01 52.80 30.02
CA LEU A 298 -27.78 51.56 30.72
C LEU A 298 -26.32 51.22 30.71
N ARG A 299 -25.78 50.83 31.84
CA ARG A 299 -24.41 50.38 32.01
C ARG A 299 -24.35 48.84 31.84
N TYR A 300 -23.43 48.39 31.04
CA TYR A 300 -23.08 47.00 30.91
C TYR A 300 -21.64 46.80 31.31
N THR A 301 -21.33 45.79 32.10
CA THR A 301 -19.98 45.37 32.46
C THR A 301 -19.80 43.95 32.00
N SER A 302 -18.80 43.66 31.17
CA SER A 302 -18.47 42.31 30.72
C SER A 302 -17.92 41.49 31.87
N PRO A 303 -18.02 40.13 31.82
CA PRO A 303 -17.15 39.28 32.61
C PRO A 303 -15.68 39.56 32.29
N ILE A 304 -14.77 39.05 33.13
CA ILE A 304 -13.36 39.06 32.79
C ILE A 304 -13.17 38.14 31.59
N ILE A 305 -12.49 38.64 30.56
CA ILE A 305 -12.20 37.97 29.33
C ILE A 305 -10.71 37.70 29.34
N SER A 306 -10.35 36.45 29.03
CA SER A 306 -8.97 35.96 29.03
C SER A 306 -8.55 35.49 27.67
N ALA A 307 -7.29 35.73 27.29
CA ALA A 307 -6.68 35.18 26.12
C ALA A 307 -5.49 34.27 26.49
N GLU A 308 -5.21 33.27 25.66
CA GLU A 308 -4.13 32.33 25.92
C GLU A 308 -2.73 32.96 25.87
N LYS A 309 -2.59 34.03 25.10
CA LYS A 309 -1.35 34.82 24.95
C LYS A 309 -1.59 36.28 25.28
N PRO A 310 -0.59 37.01 25.79
CA PRO A 310 -0.65 38.45 25.92
C PRO A 310 -0.97 39.11 24.58
N PHE A 311 -1.73 40.19 24.62
CA PHE A 311 -2.15 40.95 23.45
C PHE A 311 -1.99 42.46 23.71
N ASP A 312 -1.78 43.20 22.61
CA ASP A 312 -1.62 44.64 22.62
C ASP A 312 -2.80 45.42 22.04
N ARG A 313 -3.84 44.71 21.54
CA ARG A 313 -5.05 45.32 21.00
C ARG A 313 -6.29 44.54 21.35
N VAL A 314 -7.38 45.26 21.52
CA VAL A 314 -8.74 44.71 21.69
C VAL A 314 -9.65 45.28 20.60
N ARG A 315 -10.44 44.43 19.99
CA ARG A 315 -11.54 44.81 19.08
C ARG A 315 -12.88 44.44 19.69
N LEU A 316 -13.75 45.42 19.74
CA LEU A 316 -15.16 45.22 20.07
C LEU A 316 -15.99 45.33 18.80
N GLU A 317 -16.25 44.22 18.14
CA GLU A 317 -17.02 44.15 16.90
C GLU A 317 -18.48 43.89 17.22
N MET A 318 -19.36 44.84 16.91
CA MET A 318 -20.79 44.69 17.10
C MET A 318 -21.37 43.88 15.93
N THR A 319 -21.60 42.60 16.13
CA THR A 319 -22.13 41.68 15.09
C THR A 319 -23.65 41.76 14.99
N LYS A 320 -24.36 42.23 16.06
CA LYS A 320 -25.79 42.52 16.04
C LYS A 320 -26.14 43.74 16.92
N ALA A 321 -27.12 44.48 16.46
CA ALA A 321 -27.73 45.56 17.22
C ALA A 321 -29.28 45.43 17.23
N THR A 322 -29.92 46.06 18.16
CA THR A 322 -31.39 46.09 18.24
C THR A 322 -32.04 46.96 17.15
N TYR A 323 -31.28 47.83 16.49
CA TYR A 323 -31.74 48.68 15.40
C TYR A 323 -30.60 48.95 14.39
N LYS A 324 -30.77 48.46 13.18
CA LYS A 324 -29.74 48.57 12.12
C LYS A 324 -28.36 48.11 12.62
N ASN A 325 -27.28 48.45 11.95
CA ASN A 325 -25.91 48.15 12.35
C ASN A 325 -25.15 49.41 12.84
N TYR A 326 -25.82 50.33 13.51
CA TYR A 326 -25.18 51.51 14.09
C TYR A 326 -24.61 51.19 15.46
N LEU A 327 -23.31 51.40 15.65
CA LEU A 327 -22.67 51.33 16.95
C LEU A 327 -22.72 52.71 17.62
N CYS A 328 -23.43 52.76 18.77
CA CYS A 328 -23.63 53.99 19.53
C CYS A 328 -23.37 53.72 21.01
N LEU A 329 -22.36 54.35 21.58
CA LEU A 329 -22.03 54.24 23.01
C LEU A 329 -21.83 55.64 23.61
N ALA A 330 -22.27 55.83 24.88
CA ALA A 330 -22.04 57.05 25.62
C ALA A 330 -20.70 57.04 26.36
N GLU A 331 -20.34 55.89 26.94
CA GLU A 331 -19.06 55.67 27.66
C GLU A 331 -18.48 54.34 27.32
N LEU A 332 -17.16 54.23 27.35
CA LEU A 332 -16.38 52.99 27.24
C LEU A 332 -15.22 53.03 28.26
N VAL A 333 -15.14 52.01 29.09
CA VAL A 333 -14.04 51.82 30.01
C VAL A 333 -13.45 50.42 29.77
N LEU A 334 -12.15 50.33 29.63
CA LEU A 334 -11.42 49.07 29.57
C LEU A 334 -10.67 48.91 30.90
N THR A 335 -10.77 47.76 31.52
CA THR A 335 -10.15 47.47 32.80
C THR A 335 -9.24 46.25 32.66
N LYS A 336 -7.95 46.44 32.93
CA LYS A 336 -6.96 45.38 33.03
C LYS A 336 -7.27 44.50 34.24
N ALA A 337 -7.21 43.19 34.10
CA ALA A 337 -7.34 42.26 35.20
C ALA A 337 -6.02 41.46 35.37
N GLU A 338 -5.49 41.44 36.57
CA GLU A 338 -4.26 40.71 36.93
C GLU A 338 -4.62 39.65 37.95
N ILE A 339 -4.20 38.42 37.73
CA ILE A 339 -4.43 37.32 38.66
C ILE A 339 -3.62 37.57 39.92
N ILE A 340 -4.32 37.65 41.07
CA ILE A 340 -3.69 37.82 42.40
C ILE A 340 -3.68 36.53 43.21
N SER A 341 -4.61 35.62 42.94
CA SER A 341 -4.60 34.29 43.53
C SER A 341 -5.44 33.33 42.71
N ILE A 342 -5.03 32.07 42.68
CA ILE A 342 -5.79 30.95 42.15
C ILE A 342 -5.99 29.98 43.30
N THR A 343 -7.22 29.62 43.57
CA THR A 343 -7.56 28.53 44.49
C THR A 343 -7.76 27.29 43.63
N GLU A 344 -6.95 26.25 43.84
CA GLU A 344 -7.08 24.99 43.12
C GLU A 344 -8.43 24.33 43.38
N SER A 345 -8.89 23.56 42.41
CA SER A 345 -10.09 22.75 42.57
C SER A 345 -9.84 21.64 43.59
N GLU A 346 -10.81 21.43 44.49
CA GLU A 346 -10.79 20.33 45.45
C GLU A 346 -11.81 19.28 45.04
N LEU A 347 -11.46 18.00 45.21
CA LEU A 347 -12.36 16.89 44.96
C LEU A 347 -13.45 16.86 46.05
N LEU A 348 -14.65 17.24 45.66
CA LEU A 348 -15.81 17.23 46.53
C LEU A 348 -16.50 15.87 46.59
N GLN A 349 -16.45 15.13 45.50
CA GLN A 349 -17.05 13.83 45.36
C GLN A 349 -16.22 12.96 44.43
N PRO A 350 -15.79 11.78 44.86
CA PRO A 350 -15.01 10.88 44.00
C PRO A 350 -15.89 10.23 42.92
N ALA A 351 -15.29 9.92 41.80
CA ALA A 351 -15.93 9.08 40.79
C ALA A 351 -16.15 7.65 41.33
N ILE A 352 -17.30 7.06 41.03
CA ILE A 352 -17.56 5.65 41.28
C ILE A 352 -17.80 4.95 39.95
N TYR A 353 -17.11 3.81 39.78
CA TYR A 353 -17.20 3.00 38.60
C TYR A 353 -17.86 1.66 38.91
N ALA A 354 -18.67 1.19 37.98
CA ALA A 354 -19.20 -0.17 38.00
C ALA A 354 -18.75 -0.92 36.78
N MET A 355 -18.40 -2.16 36.92
CA MET A 355 -18.10 -3.06 35.79
C MET A 355 -19.38 -3.38 35.03
N THR A 356 -19.31 -3.29 33.72
CA THR A 356 -20.31 -3.82 32.80
C THR A 356 -19.62 -4.77 31.83
N TRP A 357 -20.11 -6.00 31.81
CA TRP A 357 -19.70 -7.03 30.84
C TRP A 357 -20.36 -6.74 29.48
N MET A 358 -19.86 -5.77 28.75
CA MET A 358 -20.38 -5.47 27.43
C MET A 358 -19.28 -5.76 26.39
N PRO A 359 -19.63 -6.36 25.24
CA PRO A 359 -18.68 -6.44 24.14
C PRO A 359 -18.36 -5.03 23.68
N SER A 360 -17.14 -4.56 23.93
CA SER A 360 -16.69 -3.27 23.45
C SER A 360 -15.49 -3.41 22.56
N GLY A 361 -15.58 -2.71 21.43
CA GLY A 361 -14.42 -2.49 20.60
C GLY A 361 -14.01 -1.03 20.67
N ARG A 362 -12.72 -0.77 20.60
CA ARG A 362 -12.22 0.59 20.34
C ARG A 362 -12.63 0.97 18.92
N LYS A 363 -13.27 2.13 18.77
CA LYS A 363 -13.53 2.70 17.44
C LYS A 363 -12.32 3.53 17.03
N VAL A 364 -11.78 3.22 15.87
CA VAL A 364 -10.65 3.96 15.27
C VAL A 364 -11.11 4.47 13.91
N ALA A 365 -11.09 5.78 13.74
CA ALA A 365 -11.37 6.42 12.47
C ALA A 365 -10.13 6.33 11.58
N VAL A 366 -10.27 5.77 10.38
CA VAL A 366 -9.23 5.74 9.36
C VAL A 366 -9.59 6.69 8.25
N ASP A 367 -8.84 7.77 8.12
CA ASP A 367 -9.02 8.81 7.14
C ASP A 367 -7.86 8.80 6.13
N VAL A 368 -8.20 8.75 4.86
CA VAL A 368 -7.22 8.82 3.77
C VAL A 368 -7.43 10.11 2.99
N GLU A 369 -6.39 10.92 2.99
CA GLU A 369 -6.32 12.10 2.15
C GLU A 369 -5.77 11.71 0.78
N TRP A 370 -6.55 11.97 -0.29
CA TRP A 370 -6.17 11.61 -1.65
C TRP A 370 -5.53 12.79 -2.36
N LEU A 371 -4.26 12.64 -2.76
CA LEU A 371 -3.57 13.66 -3.53
C LEU A 371 -4.19 13.87 -4.91
N THR A 372 -4.82 12.84 -5.48
CA THR A 372 -5.56 12.93 -6.74
C THR A 372 -6.79 13.83 -6.66
N ASP A 373 -7.46 13.91 -5.50
CA ASP A 373 -8.62 14.80 -5.31
C ASP A 373 -8.21 16.28 -5.21
N LYS A 374 -6.97 16.54 -4.79
CA LYS A 374 -6.39 17.89 -4.68
C LYS A 374 -5.68 18.35 -5.94
N ALA A 375 -5.31 17.41 -6.80
CA ALA A 375 -4.57 17.72 -8.01
C ALA A 375 -5.45 18.48 -9.02
N THR A 376 -4.93 19.56 -9.53
CA THR A 376 -5.60 20.36 -10.58
C THR A 376 -5.24 19.91 -11.98
N GLN A 377 -4.27 19.00 -12.12
CA GLN A 377 -3.77 18.47 -13.38
C GLN A 377 -3.17 17.06 -13.17
N VAL A 378 -3.14 16.29 -14.24
CA VAL A 378 -2.37 15.03 -14.28
C VAL A 378 -0.86 15.34 -14.35
N PRO A 379 0.03 14.35 -14.09
CA PRO A 379 1.46 14.49 -14.25
C PRO A 379 1.84 15.01 -15.64
N ARG A 380 2.90 15.80 -15.69
CA ARG A 380 3.44 16.35 -16.92
C ARG A 380 4.80 15.76 -17.24
N ILE A 381 4.98 15.39 -18.50
CA ILE A 381 6.26 14.94 -19.05
C ILE A 381 6.72 15.94 -20.11
N ASP A 382 7.87 16.57 -19.88
CA ASP A 382 8.57 17.41 -20.84
C ASP A 382 9.78 16.67 -21.41
N ILE A 383 9.81 16.48 -22.72
CA ILE A 383 10.93 15.85 -23.42
C ILE A 383 11.54 16.86 -24.39
N ASN A 384 12.77 17.28 -24.11
CA ASN A 384 13.53 18.19 -24.94
C ASN A 384 14.59 17.39 -25.72
N ILE A 385 14.34 17.20 -27.02
CA ILE A 385 15.16 16.40 -27.90
C ILE A 385 16.36 17.23 -28.37
N GLU A 386 17.56 16.69 -28.32
CA GLU A 386 18.75 17.34 -28.82
C GLU A 386 18.61 17.66 -30.30
N GLY A 387 18.94 18.88 -30.70
CA GLY A 387 18.75 19.39 -32.06
C GLY A 387 17.28 19.71 -32.43
N GLY A 388 16.32 19.55 -31.53
CA GLY A 388 14.93 19.98 -31.67
C GLY A 388 14.10 19.20 -32.69
N LYS A 389 14.64 18.14 -33.29
CA LYS A 389 13.92 17.29 -34.27
C LYS A 389 13.05 16.26 -33.59
N MET A 390 11.84 16.07 -34.09
CA MET A 390 10.95 15.01 -33.63
C MET A 390 11.42 13.63 -34.14
N PRO A 391 11.07 12.51 -33.47
CA PRO A 391 11.29 11.18 -34.04
C PRO A 391 10.56 11.02 -35.38
N ALA A 392 11.31 10.72 -36.42
CA ALA A 392 10.80 10.58 -37.79
C ALA A 392 10.36 9.16 -38.12
N ASP A 393 10.87 8.18 -37.38
CA ASP A 393 10.64 6.76 -37.56
C ASP A 393 10.49 6.01 -36.22
N ARG A 394 10.40 4.70 -36.29
CA ARG A 394 10.22 3.78 -35.15
C ARG A 394 11.49 3.03 -34.77
N GLU A 395 12.61 3.31 -35.38
CA GLU A 395 13.87 2.58 -35.25
C GLU A 395 14.97 3.45 -34.65
N THR A 396 15.07 4.70 -35.09
CA THR A 396 16.14 5.63 -34.73
C THR A 396 15.90 6.27 -33.38
N TYR A 397 16.77 5.99 -32.39
CA TYR A 397 16.74 6.70 -31.13
C TYR A 397 17.36 8.09 -31.23
N LEU A 398 16.68 9.06 -30.67
CA LEU A 398 17.15 10.43 -30.51
C LEU A 398 17.45 10.68 -29.03
N ARG A 399 18.57 11.33 -28.75
CA ARG A 399 18.92 11.75 -27.39
C ARG A 399 18.03 12.91 -26.95
N ALA A 400 17.56 12.87 -25.72
CA ALA A 400 16.70 13.89 -25.13
C ALA A 400 16.93 14.06 -23.64
N HIS A 401 16.55 15.20 -23.13
CA HIS A 401 16.39 15.43 -21.70
C HIS A 401 14.91 15.34 -21.34
N ILE A 402 14.58 14.57 -20.31
CA ILE A 402 13.24 14.36 -19.81
C ILE A 402 13.07 14.97 -18.42
N THR A 403 11.97 15.70 -18.24
CA THR A 403 11.50 16.16 -16.93
C THR A 403 10.12 15.55 -16.70
N ILE A 404 9.97 14.86 -15.59
CA ILE A 404 8.73 14.27 -15.12
C ILE A 404 8.30 15.06 -13.88
N ASP A 405 7.19 15.79 -14.00
CA ASP A 405 6.51 16.43 -12.88
C ASP A 405 5.31 15.58 -12.46
N GLY A 406 5.38 15.02 -11.27
CA GLY A 406 4.34 14.17 -10.70
C GLY A 406 3.07 14.90 -10.26
N ALA A 407 2.96 16.20 -10.50
CA ALA A 407 1.83 17.07 -10.16
C ALA A 407 1.44 17.05 -8.65
N GLY A 408 2.41 16.79 -7.76
CA GLY A 408 2.19 16.66 -6.33
C GLY A 408 1.50 15.34 -5.90
N VAL A 409 1.16 14.47 -6.86
CA VAL A 409 0.54 13.16 -6.62
C VAL A 409 1.59 12.05 -6.59
N PHE A 410 2.51 12.08 -7.53
CA PHE A 410 3.56 11.08 -7.72
C PHE A 410 4.95 11.72 -7.61
N PRO A 411 6.00 10.93 -7.35
CA PRO A 411 7.37 11.41 -7.40
C PRO A 411 7.73 12.05 -8.74
N SER A 412 8.46 13.16 -8.68
CA SER A 412 9.02 13.87 -9.83
C SER A 412 10.47 13.45 -10.07
N MET A 413 10.95 13.55 -11.33
CA MET A 413 12.34 13.27 -11.66
C MET A 413 12.80 14.02 -12.92
N GLN A 414 14.11 14.09 -13.10
CA GLN A 414 14.76 14.56 -14.32
C GLN A 414 15.90 13.61 -14.69
N ASP A 415 16.07 13.35 -15.98
CA ASP A 415 17.15 12.50 -16.48
C ASP A 415 17.39 12.73 -17.97
N SER A 416 18.36 12.04 -18.52
CA SER A 416 18.58 11.91 -19.95
C SER A 416 17.96 10.62 -20.46
N VAL A 417 17.35 10.66 -21.64
CA VAL A 417 16.61 9.53 -22.18
C VAL A 417 16.84 9.42 -23.70
N ASN A 418 16.78 8.23 -24.22
CA ASN A 418 16.70 7.99 -25.65
C ASN A 418 15.25 7.75 -26.02
N ILE A 419 14.74 8.50 -27.03
CA ILE A 419 13.36 8.43 -27.48
C ILE A 419 13.28 8.05 -28.95
N ARG A 420 12.33 7.20 -29.31
CA ARG A 420 11.94 6.91 -30.69
C ARG A 420 10.44 6.72 -30.83
N GLY A 421 9.96 6.74 -32.04
CA GLY A 421 8.60 6.31 -32.33
C GLY A 421 8.38 4.81 -32.02
N ARG A 422 7.12 4.43 -31.85
CA ARG A 422 6.69 3.01 -31.74
C ARG A 422 5.30 2.80 -32.32
N GLY A 423 4.85 1.54 -32.28
CA GLY A 423 3.52 1.13 -32.77
C GLY A 423 3.51 0.95 -34.30
N ASN A 424 2.47 0.31 -34.78
CA ASN A 424 2.24 0.07 -36.19
C ASN A 424 1.09 0.96 -36.69
N SER A 425 -0.16 0.57 -36.48
CA SER A 425 -1.37 1.34 -36.86
C SER A 425 -1.49 2.65 -36.09
N SER A 426 -0.99 2.71 -34.84
CA SER A 426 -1.00 3.91 -34.01
C SER A 426 0.08 4.93 -34.36
N TRP A 427 1.11 4.58 -35.13
CA TRP A 427 2.14 5.51 -35.58
C TRP A 427 1.57 6.51 -36.60
N ALA A 428 1.66 7.79 -36.29
CA ALA A 428 1.11 8.90 -37.10
C ALA A 428 2.19 9.87 -37.59
N GLY A 429 3.47 9.50 -37.54
CA GLY A 429 4.60 10.33 -37.93
C GLY A 429 4.89 11.47 -36.95
N GLU A 430 5.75 12.38 -37.37
CA GLU A 430 6.27 13.50 -36.54
C GLU A 430 5.18 14.47 -36.07
N THR A 431 4.22 14.76 -36.95
CA THR A 431 3.16 15.77 -36.70
C THR A 431 1.92 15.20 -36.02
N GLY A 432 1.67 13.91 -36.16
CA GLY A 432 0.51 13.23 -35.59
C GLY A 432 0.67 12.94 -34.11
N LYS A 433 -0.41 12.42 -33.50
CA LYS A 433 -0.39 11.93 -32.10
C LYS A 433 0.19 10.52 -32.09
N SER A 434 1.50 10.43 -32.11
CA SER A 434 2.28 9.17 -32.19
C SER A 434 2.66 8.65 -30.81
N PRO A 435 2.67 7.32 -30.57
CA PRO A 435 3.23 6.73 -29.36
C PRO A 435 4.76 6.70 -29.43
N TYR A 436 5.40 6.70 -28.28
CA TYR A 436 6.86 6.73 -28.15
C TYR A 436 7.41 5.64 -27.21
N ARG A 437 8.62 5.20 -27.51
CA ARG A 437 9.41 4.36 -26.61
C ARG A 437 10.54 5.19 -26.01
N LEU A 438 10.71 5.05 -24.71
CA LEU A 438 11.74 5.70 -23.91
C LEU A 438 12.71 4.66 -23.40
N LYS A 439 14.03 4.91 -23.55
CA LYS A 439 15.08 4.03 -23.02
C LYS A 439 16.09 4.88 -22.25
N PHE A 440 16.11 4.72 -20.94
CA PHE A 440 17.08 5.36 -20.07
C PHE A 440 18.43 4.64 -20.10
N ASP A 441 19.50 5.34 -19.78
CA ASP A 441 20.85 4.75 -19.73
C ASP A 441 20.98 3.81 -18.52
N SER A 442 20.37 4.15 -17.41
CA SER A 442 20.28 3.33 -16.20
C SER A 442 18.82 3.07 -15.82
N SER A 443 18.58 2.10 -14.96
CA SER A 443 17.23 1.86 -14.45
C SER A 443 16.77 2.99 -13.53
N VAL A 444 15.59 3.54 -13.79
CA VAL A 444 14.95 4.64 -13.05
C VAL A 444 13.59 4.20 -12.50
N LYS A 445 13.04 4.99 -11.56
CA LYS A 445 11.71 4.78 -10.96
C LYS A 445 10.76 5.95 -11.29
N PRO A 446 10.32 6.14 -12.54
CA PRO A 446 9.40 7.21 -12.88
C PRO A 446 8.12 7.07 -12.06
N PHE A 447 7.64 8.16 -11.46
CA PHE A 447 6.44 8.19 -10.63
C PHE A 447 6.46 7.25 -9.39
N GLY A 448 7.62 6.69 -9.04
CA GLY A 448 7.73 5.67 -8.00
C GLY A 448 7.48 4.23 -8.46
N LEU A 449 7.18 4.01 -9.73
CA LEU A 449 7.01 2.67 -10.32
C LEU A 449 8.24 1.78 -10.13
N THR A 450 8.07 0.49 -10.28
CA THR A 450 9.16 -0.50 -10.24
C THR A 450 10.29 -0.09 -11.19
N LYS A 451 11.51 -0.23 -10.72
CA LYS A 451 12.74 0.20 -11.39
C LYS A 451 12.91 -0.46 -12.76
N GLY A 452 13.12 0.34 -13.81
CA GLY A 452 13.34 -0.18 -15.16
C GLY A 452 13.99 0.83 -16.10
N LYS A 453 14.54 0.34 -17.21
CA LYS A 453 15.16 1.19 -18.25
C LYS A 453 14.20 1.58 -19.37
N SER A 454 13.24 0.70 -19.69
CA SER A 454 12.39 0.86 -20.88
C SER A 454 10.96 1.17 -20.50
N TRP A 455 10.44 2.25 -21.11
CA TRP A 455 9.12 2.79 -20.83
C TRP A 455 8.41 3.19 -22.11
N VAL A 456 7.10 3.36 -22.05
CA VAL A 456 6.27 3.67 -23.22
C VAL A 456 5.29 4.79 -22.90
N LEU A 457 5.08 5.63 -23.90
CA LEU A 457 4.00 6.61 -23.96
C LEU A 457 2.98 6.15 -25.01
N LEU A 458 1.87 5.57 -24.55
CA LEU A 458 0.75 5.14 -25.40
C LEU A 458 -0.11 6.36 -25.76
N ALA A 459 -0.36 6.53 -27.04
CA ALA A 459 -1.03 7.74 -27.54
C ALA A 459 -2.56 7.73 -27.37
N ASN A 460 -3.18 6.58 -27.12
CA ASN A 460 -4.65 6.39 -27.07
C ASN A 460 -5.38 7.04 -28.30
N ARG A 461 -4.76 6.93 -29.48
CA ARG A 461 -5.23 7.64 -30.65
C ARG A 461 -6.46 6.99 -31.30
N GLN A 462 -6.54 5.68 -31.25
CA GLN A 462 -7.60 4.91 -31.92
C GLN A 462 -8.81 4.67 -31.04
N THR A 463 -8.71 4.95 -29.76
CA THR A 463 -9.77 4.76 -28.78
C THR A 463 -10.46 6.09 -28.51
N GLY A 464 -11.70 6.23 -28.86
CA GLY A 464 -12.47 7.44 -28.53
C GLY A 464 -12.75 7.67 -27.05
N SER A 465 -12.35 6.72 -26.18
CA SER A 465 -12.57 6.80 -24.73
C SER A 465 -11.35 7.22 -23.92
N MET A 466 -10.14 7.00 -24.39
CA MET A 466 -8.88 7.06 -23.65
C MET A 466 -8.79 6.13 -22.42
N LEU A 467 -9.79 5.25 -22.24
CA LEU A 467 -9.92 4.35 -21.11
C LEU A 467 -9.48 2.92 -21.43
N SER A 468 -9.52 2.49 -22.70
CA SER A 468 -9.36 1.09 -23.12
C SER A 468 -8.16 0.39 -22.50
N ASN A 469 -6.95 0.92 -22.76
CA ASN A 469 -5.72 0.34 -22.23
C ASN A 469 -5.66 0.45 -20.71
N ALA A 470 -6.08 1.59 -20.15
CA ALA A 470 -6.02 1.82 -18.71
C ALA A 470 -6.89 0.82 -17.94
N MET A 471 -8.13 0.58 -18.39
CA MET A 471 -9.05 -0.35 -17.72
C MET A 471 -8.63 -1.81 -17.89
N ALA A 472 -8.23 -2.24 -19.10
CA ALA A 472 -7.79 -3.61 -19.33
C ALA A 472 -6.51 -3.94 -18.52
N MET A 473 -5.54 -3.02 -18.47
CA MET A 473 -4.33 -3.20 -17.67
C MET A 473 -4.61 -3.10 -16.16
N LYS A 474 -5.62 -2.34 -15.74
CA LYS A 474 -6.09 -2.36 -14.34
C LYS A 474 -6.68 -3.73 -13.97
N VAL A 475 -7.51 -4.32 -14.83
CA VAL A 475 -8.01 -5.70 -14.61
C VAL A 475 -6.85 -6.67 -14.47
N ALA A 476 -5.88 -6.62 -15.40
CA ALA A 476 -4.70 -7.47 -15.35
C ALA A 476 -3.91 -7.35 -14.04
N ALA A 477 -3.80 -6.12 -13.51
CA ALA A 477 -3.15 -5.86 -12.25
C ALA A 477 -3.96 -6.36 -11.04
N MET A 478 -5.28 -6.22 -11.08
CA MET A 478 -6.18 -6.66 -10.00
C MET A 478 -6.18 -8.17 -9.82
N ILE A 479 -6.13 -8.91 -10.92
CA ILE A 479 -6.08 -10.39 -10.91
C ILE A 479 -4.67 -10.93 -11.05
N GLU A 480 -3.65 -10.08 -10.89
CA GLU A 480 -2.23 -10.46 -10.84
C GLU A 480 -1.76 -11.28 -12.06
N THR A 481 -2.07 -10.83 -13.28
CA THR A 481 -1.51 -11.45 -14.48
C THR A 481 0.00 -11.22 -14.56
N ALA A 482 0.71 -12.15 -15.20
CA ALA A 482 2.15 -12.06 -15.39
C ALA A 482 2.56 -10.74 -16.08
N GLY A 483 3.51 -10.03 -15.47
CA GLY A 483 4.06 -8.79 -16.00
C GLY A 483 3.03 -7.65 -16.18
N ALA A 484 1.96 -7.63 -15.38
CA ALA A 484 0.87 -6.65 -15.50
C ALA A 484 1.37 -5.20 -15.45
N ASN A 485 1.02 -4.45 -16.47
CA ASN A 485 1.38 -3.05 -16.62
C ASN A 485 0.61 -2.13 -15.67
N ARG A 486 1.26 -1.03 -15.28
CA ARG A 486 0.63 0.07 -14.55
C ARG A 486 0.49 1.28 -15.47
N ILE A 487 -0.69 1.92 -15.45
CA ILE A 487 -0.99 3.08 -16.30
C ILE A 487 -1.05 4.35 -15.46
N ILE A 488 -0.33 5.39 -15.92
CA ILE A 488 -0.43 6.73 -15.37
C ILE A 488 -0.82 7.66 -16.53
N PRO A 489 -1.96 8.38 -16.45
CA PRO A 489 -2.32 9.39 -17.42
C PRO A 489 -1.39 10.60 -17.26
N VAL A 490 -0.81 11.06 -18.36
CA VAL A 490 0.14 12.17 -18.36
C VAL A 490 -0.15 13.17 -19.49
N GLU A 491 0.21 14.42 -19.30
CA GLU A 491 0.33 15.40 -20.38
C GLU A 491 1.74 15.40 -20.96
N LEU A 492 1.87 15.15 -22.24
CA LEU A 492 3.15 15.13 -22.92
C LEU A 492 3.44 16.46 -23.62
N TYR A 493 4.62 17.00 -23.36
CA TYR A 493 5.21 18.12 -24.09
C TYR A 493 6.52 17.66 -24.74
N MET A 494 6.72 18.02 -25.98
CA MET A 494 7.96 17.72 -26.71
C MET A 494 8.50 19.00 -27.34
N ASN A 495 9.76 19.30 -27.04
CA ASN A 495 10.40 20.56 -27.47
C ASN A 495 9.52 21.80 -27.15
N GLY A 496 8.92 21.84 -25.98
CA GLY A 496 8.01 22.87 -25.51
C GLY A 496 6.58 22.84 -26.07
N ASN A 497 6.28 21.94 -27.01
CA ASN A 497 4.97 21.84 -27.64
C ASN A 497 4.12 20.76 -27.01
N TYR A 498 2.91 21.09 -26.64
CA TYR A 498 1.92 20.12 -26.12
C TYR A 498 1.61 19.06 -27.18
N ARG A 499 1.66 17.78 -26.78
CA ARG A 499 1.41 16.63 -27.65
C ARG A 499 0.10 15.90 -27.36
N GLY A 500 -0.51 16.14 -26.22
CA GLY A 500 -1.78 15.54 -25.81
C GLY A 500 -1.69 14.78 -24.49
N ASN A 501 -2.79 14.15 -24.11
CA ASN A 501 -2.87 13.15 -23.05
C ASN A 501 -2.31 11.82 -23.55
N TYR A 502 -1.45 11.19 -22.75
CA TYR A 502 -0.85 9.87 -23.00
C TYR A 502 -0.99 8.98 -21.79
N ASN A 503 -0.89 7.68 -22.00
CA ASN A 503 -0.70 6.72 -20.92
C ASN A 503 0.79 6.36 -20.83
N PHE A 504 1.40 6.67 -19.70
CA PHE A 504 2.76 6.24 -19.39
C PHE A 504 2.70 4.85 -18.75
N THR A 505 3.55 3.93 -19.23
CA THR A 505 3.59 2.55 -18.74
C THR A 505 4.94 1.87 -19.00
N GLN A 506 5.13 0.70 -18.44
CA GLN A 506 6.30 -0.16 -18.68
C GLN A 506 6.30 -0.70 -20.12
N GLN A 507 7.48 -0.95 -20.64
CA GLN A 507 7.65 -1.72 -21.88
C GLN A 507 7.64 -3.21 -21.56
N CYS A 508 6.85 -4.00 -22.27
CA CYS A 508 6.88 -5.45 -22.17
C CYS A 508 8.27 -6.01 -22.55
N GLY A 509 8.83 -6.87 -21.72
CA GLY A 509 10.13 -7.52 -21.92
C GLY A 509 10.68 -8.12 -20.65
N PHE A 510 11.78 -8.84 -20.74
CA PHE A 510 12.51 -9.32 -19.58
C PHE A 510 13.18 -8.12 -18.89
N SER A 511 12.71 -7.79 -17.73
CA SER A 511 13.19 -6.66 -16.93
C SER A 511 12.45 -6.58 -15.61
N ASN A 512 13.08 -6.00 -14.59
CA ASN A 512 12.50 -5.84 -13.25
C ASN A 512 11.16 -5.10 -13.22
N ASN A 513 10.84 -4.30 -14.22
CA ASN A 513 9.57 -3.57 -14.28
C ASN A 513 8.53 -4.20 -15.22
N SER A 514 8.75 -5.40 -15.72
CA SER A 514 7.81 -6.14 -16.54
C SER A 514 7.86 -7.64 -16.18
N ILE A 515 8.55 -8.47 -16.96
CA ILE A 515 8.76 -9.88 -16.60
C ILE A 515 10.11 -9.94 -15.88
N ASP A 516 10.07 -10.05 -14.56
CA ASP A 516 11.25 -10.10 -13.71
C ASP A 516 11.68 -11.57 -13.52
N LEU A 517 12.73 -11.97 -14.16
CA LEU A 517 13.30 -13.31 -14.06
C LEU A 517 14.61 -13.24 -13.27
N ASP A 518 14.83 -14.24 -12.43
CA ASP A 518 16.10 -14.41 -11.73
C ASP A 518 17.25 -14.75 -12.67
N ASP A 519 16.96 -15.52 -13.73
CA ASP A 519 17.92 -15.95 -14.76
C ASP A 519 17.23 -15.92 -16.13
N GLU A 520 17.76 -15.12 -17.04
CA GLU A 520 17.26 -15.01 -18.40
C GLU A 520 18.01 -15.97 -19.39
N THR A 521 19.02 -16.73 -18.92
CA THR A 521 19.93 -17.47 -19.78
C THR A 521 19.23 -18.46 -20.70
N ASN A 522 18.22 -19.16 -20.19
CA ASN A 522 17.44 -20.15 -20.93
C ASN A 522 16.01 -19.70 -21.23
N ALA A 523 15.67 -18.48 -20.87
CA ALA A 523 14.32 -17.96 -21.04
C ALA A 523 14.03 -17.61 -22.51
N ALA A 524 12.76 -17.62 -22.88
CA ALA A 524 12.32 -17.09 -24.16
C ALA A 524 10.96 -16.37 -24.02
N ARG A 525 10.86 -15.18 -24.59
CA ARG A 525 9.61 -14.46 -24.75
C ARG A 525 9.21 -14.38 -26.21
N LEU A 526 8.00 -14.78 -26.50
CA LEU A 526 7.40 -14.82 -27.82
C LEU A 526 6.27 -13.78 -27.95
N GLU A 527 6.08 -13.31 -29.16
CA GLU A 527 4.92 -12.49 -29.52
C GLU A 527 4.22 -13.13 -30.73
N LEU A 528 2.97 -13.48 -30.58
CA LEU A 528 2.15 -13.89 -31.70
C LEU A 528 1.63 -12.61 -32.36
N ASP A 529 2.15 -12.30 -33.56
CA ASP A 529 1.79 -11.06 -34.27
C ASP A 529 1.80 -11.24 -35.77
N THR A 530 0.73 -10.82 -36.42
CA THR A 530 0.66 -10.78 -37.87
C THR A 530 1.58 -9.74 -38.52
N TYR A 531 2.09 -8.75 -37.74
CA TYR A 531 3.27 -7.96 -38.10
C TYR A 531 4.54 -8.75 -37.83
N TYR A 532 4.81 -9.63 -38.69
CA TYR A 532 5.83 -10.64 -38.68
C TYR A 532 7.18 -10.06 -39.18
N ASP A 533 7.82 -9.24 -38.36
CA ASP A 533 8.90 -8.35 -38.73
C ASP A 533 10.25 -8.58 -38.02
N GLU A 534 10.30 -9.44 -36.99
CA GLU A 534 11.57 -9.74 -36.32
C GLU A 534 12.52 -10.57 -37.16
N THR A 535 13.82 -10.45 -36.87
CA THR A 535 14.88 -11.26 -37.54
C THR A 535 14.65 -12.75 -37.29
N TYR A 536 14.40 -13.12 -36.05
CA TYR A 536 14.12 -14.50 -35.65
C TYR A 536 12.59 -14.65 -35.47
N ARG A 537 11.98 -15.30 -36.46
CA ARG A 537 10.53 -15.52 -36.54
C ARG A 537 10.23 -16.85 -37.23
N PHE A 538 9.10 -17.43 -36.93
CA PHE A 538 8.62 -18.65 -37.56
C PHE A 538 7.09 -18.71 -37.58
N THR A 539 6.55 -19.56 -38.43
CA THR A 539 5.12 -19.91 -38.41
C THR A 539 4.99 -21.30 -37.79
N THR A 540 4.10 -21.49 -36.85
CA THR A 540 3.90 -22.80 -36.22
C THR A 540 3.33 -23.83 -37.18
N SER A 541 3.72 -25.09 -36.98
CA SER A 541 3.21 -26.25 -37.80
C SER A 541 1.70 -26.47 -37.55
N ALA A 542 1.25 -26.36 -36.33
CA ALA A 542 -0.16 -26.37 -35.99
C ALA A 542 -0.68 -24.94 -35.90
N TYR A 543 -1.92 -24.70 -36.26
CA TYR A 543 -2.63 -23.40 -36.26
C TYR A 543 -2.02 -22.31 -37.16
N SER A 544 -0.84 -22.50 -37.73
CA SER A 544 -0.11 -21.52 -38.59
C SER A 544 0.00 -20.15 -37.92
N LEU A 545 0.39 -20.12 -36.63
CA LEU A 545 0.54 -18.88 -35.86
C LEU A 545 1.83 -18.16 -36.27
N PRO A 546 1.79 -16.86 -36.56
CA PRO A 546 3.00 -16.05 -36.75
C PRO A 546 3.64 -15.75 -35.39
N VAL A 547 4.90 -16.18 -35.22
CA VAL A 547 5.65 -16.07 -33.96
C VAL A 547 6.90 -15.23 -34.19
N ASN A 548 7.05 -14.15 -33.44
CA ASN A 548 8.25 -13.37 -33.30
C ASN A 548 8.98 -13.77 -32.01
N VAL A 549 10.29 -14.01 -32.06
CA VAL A 549 11.12 -14.15 -30.85
C VAL A 549 11.54 -12.74 -30.42
N LYS A 550 11.08 -12.31 -29.25
CA LYS A 550 11.28 -10.95 -28.75
C LYS A 550 12.43 -10.83 -27.76
N ASP A 551 12.61 -11.82 -26.92
CA ASP A 551 13.70 -11.97 -25.98
C ASP A 551 14.07 -13.46 -25.90
N PRO A 552 15.33 -13.79 -25.70
CA PRO A 552 16.50 -12.90 -25.66
C PRO A 552 16.91 -12.39 -27.04
N ASP A 553 17.83 -11.44 -27.09
CA ASP A 553 18.50 -11.08 -28.35
C ASP A 553 19.41 -12.24 -28.79
N LEU A 554 18.95 -13.04 -29.75
CA LEU A 554 19.63 -14.22 -30.18
C LEU A 554 21.00 -13.93 -30.84
N SER A 555 21.25 -12.70 -31.27
CA SER A 555 22.57 -12.31 -31.82
C SER A 555 23.70 -12.34 -30.78
N GLU A 556 23.34 -12.34 -29.49
CA GLU A 556 24.31 -12.44 -28.38
C GLU A 556 24.75 -13.88 -28.07
N TYR A 557 24.06 -14.88 -28.63
CA TYR A 557 24.41 -16.29 -28.42
C TYR A 557 25.55 -16.75 -29.33
N ALA A 558 26.35 -17.71 -28.86
CA ALA A 558 27.42 -18.32 -29.63
C ALA A 558 26.90 -19.02 -30.89
N ASP A 559 25.72 -19.64 -30.83
CA ASP A 559 25.01 -20.20 -31.99
C ASP A 559 23.54 -19.72 -31.97
N PRO A 560 23.25 -18.58 -32.57
CA PRO A 560 21.90 -18.05 -32.66
C PRO A 560 20.88 -18.98 -33.30
N ASN A 561 21.32 -19.80 -34.29
CA ASN A 561 20.42 -20.69 -35.02
C ASN A 561 20.04 -21.92 -34.19
N ALA A 562 20.96 -22.42 -33.38
CA ALA A 562 20.68 -23.52 -32.46
C ALA A 562 19.66 -23.08 -31.42
N GLN A 563 19.85 -21.90 -30.82
CA GLN A 563 18.90 -21.34 -29.85
C GLN A 563 17.54 -21.05 -30.47
N PHE A 564 17.50 -20.46 -31.65
CA PHE A 564 16.27 -20.26 -32.41
C PHE A 564 15.53 -21.57 -32.68
N THR A 565 16.27 -22.63 -33.08
CA THR A 565 15.69 -23.95 -33.34
C THR A 565 15.11 -24.57 -32.09
N LEU A 566 15.78 -24.41 -30.94
CA LEU A 566 15.26 -24.85 -29.63
C LEU A 566 13.94 -24.18 -29.32
N ILE A 567 13.88 -22.84 -29.35
CA ILE A 567 12.66 -22.06 -29.11
C ILE A 567 11.54 -22.50 -30.05
N LYS A 568 11.84 -22.58 -31.35
CA LYS A 568 10.85 -22.97 -32.35
C LYS A 568 10.30 -24.39 -32.12
N ASN A 569 11.14 -25.34 -31.80
CA ASN A 569 10.73 -26.72 -31.57
C ASN A 569 9.90 -26.84 -30.31
N ASP A 570 10.30 -26.17 -29.24
CA ASP A 570 9.58 -26.19 -27.95
C ASP A 570 8.17 -25.60 -28.09
N PHE A 571 8.01 -24.43 -28.74
CA PHE A 571 6.69 -23.86 -28.97
C PHE A 571 5.84 -24.63 -29.98
N ASN A 572 6.48 -25.25 -31.01
CA ASN A 572 5.75 -26.15 -31.91
C ASN A 572 5.26 -27.40 -31.17
N ASN A 573 5.98 -27.89 -30.17
CA ASN A 573 5.52 -28.98 -29.32
C ASN A 573 4.20 -28.62 -28.61
N LEU A 574 4.14 -27.47 -27.94
CA LEU A 574 2.91 -27.00 -27.33
C LEU A 574 1.74 -26.95 -28.34
N THR A 575 1.94 -26.32 -29.49
CA THR A 575 0.87 -26.15 -30.49
C THR A 575 0.42 -27.48 -31.10
N ASN A 576 1.33 -28.44 -31.29
CA ASN A 576 1.02 -29.76 -31.80
C ASN A 576 0.26 -30.61 -30.76
N VAL A 577 0.69 -30.61 -29.51
CA VAL A 577 -0.01 -31.31 -28.42
C VAL A 577 -1.46 -30.79 -28.31
N LEU A 578 -1.63 -29.46 -28.29
CA LEU A 578 -2.95 -28.83 -28.26
C LEU A 578 -3.80 -29.21 -29.48
N ARG A 579 -3.20 -29.27 -30.70
CA ARG A 579 -3.91 -29.63 -31.96
C ARG A 579 -4.39 -31.07 -31.98
N ASN A 580 -3.68 -31.96 -31.33
CA ASN A 580 -4.03 -33.39 -31.26
C ASN A 580 -5.24 -33.64 -30.33
N GLY A 581 -5.82 -32.61 -29.73
CA GLY A 581 -7.11 -32.64 -29.02
C GLY A 581 -7.09 -33.19 -27.60
N GLY A 582 -5.89 -33.43 -27.03
CA GLY A 582 -5.74 -33.91 -25.65
C GLY A 582 -5.66 -32.75 -24.65
N SER A 583 -5.84 -33.06 -23.37
CA SER A 583 -5.61 -32.14 -22.24
C SER A 583 -4.13 -32.00 -21.88
N ALA A 584 -3.25 -32.85 -22.43
CA ALA A 584 -1.82 -32.90 -22.08
C ALA A 584 -1.06 -31.57 -22.23
N TYR A 585 -1.59 -30.58 -22.99
CA TYR A 585 -1.00 -29.25 -23.06
C TYR A 585 -1.05 -28.50 -21.71
N GLU A 586 -1.92 -28.86 -20.77
CA GLU A 586 -1.99 -28.30 -19.43
C GLU A 586 -0.69 -28.49 -18.63
N ASN A 587 0.09 -29.49 -19.00
CA ASN A 587 1.43 -29.71 -18.45
C ASN A 587 2.49 -28.77 -19.06
N LEU A 588 2.19 -28.14 -20.20
CA LEU A 588 3.08 -27.24 -20.94
C LEU A 588 2.77 -25.75 -20.73
N VAL A 589 1.66 -25.43 -20.09
CA VAL A 589 1.23 -24.05 -19.82
C VAL A 589 0.95 -23.86 -18.32
N ASP A 590 1.19 -22.65 -17.82
CA ASP A 590 0.68 -22.26 -16.52
C ASP A 590 -0.82 -22.02 -16.65
N VAL A 591 -1.60 -22.92 -16.04
CA VAL A 591 -3.07 -22.96 -16.20
C VAL A 591 -3.73 -21.75 -15.57
N ASP A 592 -3.24 -21.29 -14.42
CA ASP A 592 -3.84 -20.16 -13.70
C ASP A 592 -3.52 -18.85 -14.44
N MET A 593 -2.27 -18.66 -14.85
CA MET A 593 -1.89 -17.49 -15.66
C MET A 593 -2.59 -17.47 -17.02
N LEU A 594 -2.81 -18.64 -17.62
CA LEU A 594 -3.62 -18.75 -18.83
C LEU A 594 -5.08 -18.33 -18.56
N ALA A 595 -5.70 -18.79 -17.48
CA ALA A 595 -7.06 -18.44 -17.11
C ALA A 595 -7.21 -16.93 -16.91
N ARG A 596 -6.27 -16.30 -16.19
CA ARG A 596 -6.22 -14.84 -15.97
C ARG A 596 -6.01 -14.07 -17.29
N PHE A 597 -5.06 -14.50 -18.11
CA PHE A 597 -4.83 -13.89 -19.43
C PHE A 597 -6.09 -13.94 -20.28
N LEU A 598 -6.78 -15.08 -20.32
CA LEU A 598 -8.02 -15.26 -21.07
C LEU A 598 -9.14 -14.38 -20.49
N LEU A 599 -9.29 -14.31 -19.16
CA LEU A 599 -10.30 -13.47 -18.51
C LEU A 599 -10.16 -12.01 -18.93
N VAL A 600 -8.95 -11.43 -18.88
CA VAL A 600 -8.75 -10.03 -19.30
C VAL A 600 -9.21 -9.83 -20.73
N ASN A 601 -8.77 -10.68 -21.65
CA ASN A 601 -9.09 -10.55 -23.07
C ASN A 601 -10.58 -10.83 -23.38
N GLU A 602 -11.19 -11.80 -22.71
CA GLU A 602 -12.61 -12.11 -22.81
C GLU A 602 -13.47 -10.97 -22.26
N LEU A 603 -13.12 -10.41 -21.08
CA LEU A 603 -13.86 -9.34 -20.44
C LEU A 603 -13.92 -8.09 -21.33
N VAL A 604 -12.79 -7.70 -21.87
CA VAL A 604 -12.75 -6.51 -22.74
C VAL A 604 -13.06 -6.80 -24.20
N LEU A 605 -13.42 -8.03 -24.55
CA LEU A 605 -13.67 -8.48 -25.93
C LEU A 605 -12.52 -8.02 -26.86
N ASN A 606 -11.29 -8.40 -26.54
CA ASN A 606 -10.11 -8.01 -27.30
C ASN A 606 -10.03 -8.74 -28.65
N LEU A 607 -10.22 -8.00 -29.74
CA LEU A 607 -10.24 -8.57 -31.09
C LEU A 607 -8.86 -8.92 -31.63
N GLU A 608 -7.79 -8.46 -31.01
CA GLU A 608 -6.40 -8.70 -31.44
C GLU A 608 -6.02 -10.18 -31.39
N LEU A 609 -6.55 -10.97 -30.45
CA LEU A 609 -6.24 -12.39 -30.32
C LEU A 609 -6.64 -13.22 -31.53
N ARG A 610 -7.62 -12.78 -32.27
CA ARG A 610 -8.21 -13.59 -33.36
C ARG A 610 -7.26 -13.90 -34.50
N HIS A 611 -6.32 -12.98 -34.87
CA HIS A 611 -5.49 -13.14 -36.05
C HIS A 611 -4.02 -13.50 -35.85
N PRO A 612 -3.34 -13.74 -34.73
CA PRO A 612 -3.30 -12.93 -33.52
C PRO A 612 -2.38 -11.72 -33.69
N LYS A 613 -2.47 -10.75 -32.77
CA LYS A 613 -1.58 -9.60 -32.66
C LYS A 613 -1.28 -9.28 -31.21
N SER A 614 -0.06 -8.81 -30.95
CA SER A 614 0.39 -8.35 -29.65
C SER A 614 0.11 -9.33 -28.51
N CYS A 615 0.08 -10.63 -28.82
CA CYS A 615 -0.14 -11.68 -27.84
C CYS A 615 1.20 -12.17 -27.32
N HIS A 616 1.54 -11.80 -26.11
CA HIS A 616 2.80 -12.17 -25.47
C HIS A 616 2.65 -13.42 -24.62
N LEU A 617 3.70 -14.22 -24.60
CA LEU A 617 3.89 -15.35 -23.71
C LEU A 617 5.39 -15.59 -23.53
N TYR A 618 5.77 -16.22 -22.44
CA TYR A 618 7.15 -16.53 -22.17
C TYR A 618 7.31 -17.88 -21.48
N LYS A 619 8.50 -18.41 -21.52
CA LYS A 619 8.93 -19.59 -20.78
C LYS A 619 10.21 -19.23 -20.05
N GLU A 620 10.27 -19.50 -18.75
CA GLU A 620 11.38 -19.08 -17.89
C GLU A 620 12.65 -19.89 -18.16
N ASP A 621 12.48 -21.17 -18.50
CA ASP A 621 13.61 -22.04 -18.84
C ASP A 621 13.20 -23.08 -19.90
N LEU A 622 13.77 -22.97 -21.10
CA LEU A 622 13.52 -23.88 -22.20
C LEU A 622 14.13 -25.29 -21.99
N LEU A 623 15.07 -25.43 -21.06
CA LEU A 623 15.79 -26.68 -20.81
C LEU A 623 15.19 -27.44 -19.63
N ALA A 624 14.49 -26.73 -18.72
CA ALA A 624 13.83 -27.37 -17.59
C ALA A 624 12.57 -28.12 -18.08
N LEU A 625 12.51 -29.43 -17.80
CA LEU A 625 11.45 -30.33 -18.30
C LEU A 625 10.03 -29.89 -17.88
N HIS A 626 9.91 -29.17 -16.78
CA HIS A 626 8.63 -28.77 -16.21
C HIS A 626 8.38 -27.25 -16.22
N SER A 627 9.31 -26.47 -16.83
CA SER A 627 9.04 -25.06 -17.11
C SER A 627 7.87 -24.95 -18.07
N LYS A 628 6.93 -24.06 -17.76
CA LYS A 628 5.66 -23.91 -18.47
C LYS A 628 5.61 -22.58 -19.22
N TYR A 629 4.84 -22.54 -20.29
CA TYR A 629 4.52 -21.28 -20.93
C TYR A 629 3.56 -20.48 -20.07
N VAL A 630 3.96 -19.25 -19.75
CA VAL A 630 3.16 -18.25 -19.07
C VAL A 630 2.62 -17.27 -20.11
N PHE A 631 1.29 -17.11 -20.15
CA PHE A 631 0.64 -16.15 -21.04
C PHE A 631 0.61 -14.77 -20.40
N GLY A 632 1.17 -13.80 -21.08
CA GLY A 632 1.35 -12.41 -20.64
C GLY A 632 2.70 -11.86 -21.04
N PRO A 633 2.94 -10.56 -20.77
CA PRO A 633 1.99 -9.53 -20.32
C PRO A 633 0.86 -9.28 -21.33
N VAL A 634 -0.30 -8.87 -20.82
CA VAL A 634 -1.39 -8.42 -21.69
C VAL A 634 -1.05 -7.07 -22.33
N TRP A 635 -1.41 -6.88 -23.61
CA TRP A 635 -1.00 -5.70 -24.34
C TRP A 635 -1.97 -5.34 -25.48
N ASP A 636 -2.03 -4.04 -25.83
CA ASP A 636 -2.73 -3.48 -27.00
C ASP A 636 -4.23 -3.73 -27.01
N PHE A 637 -4.97 -2.87 -26.29
CA PHE A 637 -6.43 -2.95 -26.19
C PHE A 637 -7.15 -1.88 -27.02
N ASP A 638 -6.48 -1.40 -28.07
CA ASP A 638 -7.06 -0.40 -28.96
C ASP A 638 -8.23 -0.98 -29.78
N TRP A 639 -8.28 -2.31 -29.97
CA TRP A 639 -9.36 -3.03 -30.63
C TRP A 639 -10.20 -3.86 -29.67
N ALA A 640 -10.29 -3.43 -28.44
CA ALA A 640 -11.13 -4.03 -27.41
C ALA A 640 -12.48 -3.27 -27.25
N TYR A 641 -13.30 -3.73 -26.35
CA TYR A 641 -14.63 -3.18 -25.99
C TYR A 641 -15.59 -3.09 -27.16
N GLY A 642 -15.61 -4.13 -28.00
CA GLY A 642 -16.47 -4.17 -29.16
C GLY A 642 -16.15 -3.12 -30.23
N TYR A 643 -14.90 -2.65 -30.27
CA TYR A 643 -14.42 -1.79 -31.33
C TYR A 643 -14.43 -2.58 -32.64
N GLU A 644 -15.39 -2.31 -33.50
CA GLU A 644 -15.41 -2.78 -34.86
C GLU A 644 -15.11 -1.63 -35.82
N ASN A 645 -14.92 -1.93 -37.06
CA ASN A 645 -14.44 -1.05 -38.14
C ASN A 645 -14.97 0.41 -38.17
N ASN A 646 -15.80 0.80 -37.24
CA ASN A 646 -16.44 2.12 -37.12
C ASN A 646 -15.78 3.10 -36.19
N SER A 647 -14.68 2.75 -35.51
CA SER A 647 -14.04 3.58 -34.48
C SER A 647 -14.99 3.91 -33.31
N GLN A 648 -16.06 3.14 -33.09
CA GLN A 648 -17.02 3.35 -32.02
C GLN A 648 -16.77 2.37 -30.89
N TYR A 649 -16.35 2.92 -29.79
CA TYR A 649 -16.17 2.22 -28.54
C TYR A 649 -17.50 1.68 -27.99
N CYS A 650 -17.52 0.43 -27.55
CA CYS A 650 -18.73 -0.29 -27.15
C CYS A 650 -19.81 -0.35 -28.26
N SER A 651 -19.41 -0.49 -29.52
CA SER A 651 -20.33 -0.57 -30.65
C SER A 651 -20.94 -1.97 -30.83
N THR A 652 -20.23 -3.02 -30.44
CA THR A 652 -20.70 -4.39 -30.44
C THR A 652 -21.48 -4.69 -29.16
N HIS A 653 -22.49 -5.54 -29.26
CA HIS A 653 -23.25 -5.99 -28.10
C HIS A 653 -22.35 -6.78 -27.14
N PRO A 654 -22.36 -6.50 -25.83
CA PRO A 654 -21.46 -7.16 -24.89
C PRO A 654 -21.79 -8.66 -24.66
N GLU A 655 -23.02 -9.08 -24.85
CA GLU A 655 -23.49 -10.45 -24.66
C GLU A 655 -23.23 -11.32 -25.91
N VAL A 656 -21.96 -11.51 -26.24
CA VAL A 656 -21.53 -12.42 -27.33
C VAL A 656 -20.48 -13.40 -26.78
N ASN A 657 -20.57 -14.65 -27.22
CA ASN A 657 -19.51 -15.60 -26.88
C ASN A 657 -18.25 -15.25 -27.68
N TYR A 658 -17.18 -14.93 -26.99
CA TYR A 658 -15.92 -14.49 -27.59
C TYR A 658 -15.40 -15.47 -28.65
N TYR A 659 -15.44 -16.77 -28.35
CA TYR A 659 -14.87 -17.81 -29.23
C TYR A 659 -15.77 -18.22 -30.40
N ASP A 660 -17.05 -17.93 -30.35
CA ASP A 660 -17.99 -18.21 -31.44
C ASP A 660 -18.09 -17.04 -32.43
N TYR A 661 -17.67 -15.85 -32.00
CA TYR A 661 -17.72 -14.65 -32.82
C TYR A 661 -16.68 -14.64 -33.95
N PHE A 662 -15.55 -15.38 -33.83
CA PHE A 662 -14.44 -15.37 -34.78
C PHE A 662 -13.90 -16.77 -35.10
N THR A 663 -14.71 -17.66 -35.59
CA THR A 663 -14.39 -19.10 -35.72
C THR A 663 -13.35 -19.48 -36.78
N SER A 664 -13.08 -18.61 -37.76
CA SER A 664 -12.26 -18.99 -38.93
C SER A 664 -10.82 -18.55 -38.92
N GLN A 665 -10.39 -17.79 -37.93
CA GLN A 665 -9.03 -17.24 -37.85
C GLN A 665 -8.12 -18.08 -36.96
N ASN A 666 -6.83 -18.11 -37.31
CA ASN A 666 -5.84 -18.99 -36.67
C ASN A 666 -5.70 -18.76 -35.16
N GLY A 667 -5.61 -17.49 -34.74
CA GLY A 667 -5.57 -17.14 -33.32
C GLY A 667 -6.83 -17.53 -32.59
N ALA A 668 -8.01 -17.26 -33.16
CA ALA A 668 -9.30 -17.65 -32.56
C ALA A 668 -9.38 -19.17 -32.32
N GLN A 669 -8.91 -19.98 -33.31
CA GLN A 669 -8.89 -21.45 -33.18
C GLN A 669 -7.92 -21.91 -32.09
N PHE A 670 -6.74 -21.27 -32.01
CA PHE A 670 -5.72 -21.59 -31.01
C PHE A 670 -6.23 -21.26 -29.59
N PHE A 671 -6.70 -20.05 -29.36
CA PHE A 671 -7.19 -19.65 -28.03
C PHE A 671 -8.47 -20.38 -27.64
N LYS A 672 -9.35 -20.72 -28.62
CA LYS A 672 -10.50 -21.58 -28.36
C LYS A 672 -10.08 -22.98 -27.88
N ALA A 673 -9.05 -23.57 -28.49
CA ALA A 673 -8.52 -24.85 -28.06
C ALA A 673 -7.89 -24.79 -26.67
N LEU A 674 -7.06 -23.77 -26.40
CA LEU A 674 -6.52 -23.52 -25.05
C LEU A 674 -7.62 -23.39 -24.00
N ARG A 675 -8.71 -22.70 -24.33
CA ARG A 675 -9.80 -22.43 -23.38
C ARG A 675 -10.63 -23.66 -23.06
N TRP A 676 -10.86 -24.57 -24.03
CA TRP A 676 -11.90 -25.57 -23.92
C TRP A 676 -11.44 -27.04 -23.92
N ASN A 677 -10.18 -27.35 -24.29
CA ASN A 677 -9.74 -28.75 -24.41
C ASN A 677 -9.33 -29.39 -23.08
N SER A 678 -9.14 -28.63 -22.00
CA SER A 678 -8.76 -29.15 -20.69
C SER A 678 -9.81 -28.82 -19.63
N GLU A 679 -10.11 -29.78 -18.76
CA GLU A 679 -11.00 -29.56 -17.60
C GLU A 679 -10.33 -28.67 -16.56
N GLN A 680 -9.00 -28.78 -16.36
CA GLN A 680 -8.27 -27.92 -15.44
C GLN A 680 -8.37 -26.45 -15.86
N VAL A 681 -8.15 -26.14 -17.16
CA VAL A 681 -8.28 -24.77 -17.68
C VAL A 681 -9.71 -24.26 -17.56
N LYS A 682 -10.73 -25.10 -17.78
CA LYS A 682 -12.13 -24.70 -17.61
C LYS A 682 -12.44 -24.37 -16.15
N ARG A 683 -11.99 -25.23 -15.22
CA ARG A 683 -12.17 -25.04 -13.77
C ARG A 683 -11.44 -23.80 -13.29
N ALA A 684 -10.16 -23.62 -13.64
CA ALA A 684 -9.40 -22.44 -13.30
C ALA A 684 -10.04 -21.16 -13.85
N SER A 685 -10.50 -21.20 -15.11
CA SER A 685 -11.21 -20.05 -15.69
C SER A 685 -12.54 -19.76 -14.98
N TYR A 686 -13.27 -20.79 -14.55
CA TYR A 686 -14.49 -20.57 -13.77
C TYR A 686 -14.16 -19.96 -12.41
N ALA A 687 -13.11 -20.44 -11.72
CA ALA A 687 -12.66 -19.90 -10.45
C ALA A 687 -12.25 -18.42 -10.56
N GLU A 688 -11.41 -18.08 -11.54
CA GLU A 688 -10.97 -16.70 -11.78
C GLU A 688 -12.14 -15.78 -12.16
N TRP A 689 -13.09 -16.24 -13.01
CA TRP A 689 -14.29 -15.46 -13.35
C TRP A 689 -15.21 -15.26 -12.14
N LYS A 690 -15.40 -16.29 -11.31
CA LYS A 690 -16.19 -16.19 -10.09
C LYS A 690 -15.58 -15.17 -9.14
N ASP A 691 -14.30 -15.29 -8.85
CA ASP A 691 -13.58 -14.36 -7.99
C ASP A 691 -13.64 -12.92 -8.54
N PHE A 692 -13.43 -12.77 -9.85
CA PHE A 692 -13.50 -11.46 -10.48
C PHE A 692 -14.89 -10.80 -10.34
N VAL A 693 -15.96 -11.55 -10.62
CA VAL A 693 -17.32 -11.01 -10.54
C VAL A 693 -17.73 -10.71 -9.10
N GLU A 694 -17.37 -11.57 -8.16
CA GLU A 694 -17.74 -11.42 -6.74
C GLU A 694 -16.90 -10.38 -6.00
N ASN A 695 -15.61 -10.23 -6.33
CA ASN A 695 -14.69 -9.45 -5.52
C ASN A 695 -14.05 -8.24 -6.24
N HIS A 696 -14.02 -8.23 -7.59
CA HIS A 696 -13.25 -7.24 -8.35
C HIS A 696 -14.10 -6.37 -9.30
N LEU A 697 -15.25 -6.84 -9.75
CA LEU A 697 -16.05 -6.13 -10.75
C LEU A 697 -16.49 -4.75 -10.24
N ASP A 698 -17.02 -4.66 -9.04
CA ASP A 698 -17.46 -3.39 -8.47
C ASP A 698 -16.27 -2.43 -8.26
N GLU A 699 -15.11 -2.95 -7.86
CA GLU A 699 -13.89 -2.15 -7.75
C GLU A 699 -13.47 -1.61 -9.12
N LEU A 700 -13.52 -2.42 -10.18
CA LEU A 700 -13.22 -1.95 -11.53
C LEU A 700 -14.16 -0.81 -11.96
N ILE A 701 -15.45 -0.94 -11.68
CA ILE A 701 -16.44 0.10 -12.01
C ILE A 701 -16.16 1.40 -11.22
N GLU A 702 -15.84 1.30 -9.94
CA GLU A 702 -15.40 2.43 -9.13
C GLU A 702 -14.11 3.07 -9.67
N TYR A 703 -13.17 2.23 -10.10
CA TYR A 703 -11.91 2.69 -10.68
C TYR A 703 -12.11 3.44 -12.00
N VAL A 704 -13.07 3.06 -12.83
CA VAL A 704 -13.43 3.83 -14.04
C VAL A 704 -13.79 5.26 -13.68
N ASP A 705 -14.61 5.45 -12.64
CA ASP A 705 -15.02 6.78 -12.17
C ASP A 705 -13.85 7.56 -11.58
N ASP A 706 -13.06 6.93 -10.70
CA ASP A 706 -11.89 7.55 -10.07
C ASP A 706 -10.84 7.97 -11.11
N TYR A 707 -10.54 7.09 -12.08
CA TYR A 707 -9.60 7.37 -13.17
C TYR A 707 -10.08 8.52 -14.04
N TYR A 708 -11.36 8.47 -14.46
CA TYR A 708 -11.91 9.50 -15.31
C TYR A 708 -11.98 10.85 -14.59
N ALA A 709 -12.42 10.88 -13.33
CA ALA A 709 -12.45 12.11 -12.54
C ALA A 709 -11.08 12.78 -12.47
N TYR A 710 -10.03 11.99 -12.25
CA TYR A 710 -8.65 12.49 -12.22
C TYR A 710 -8.13 12.93 -13.58
N ALA A 711 -8.36 12.13 -14.63
CA ALA A 711 -7.81 12.40 -15.96
C ALA A 711 -8.64 13.40 -16.80
N LYS A 712 -9.88 13.68 -16.42
CA LYS A 712 -10.83 14.50 -17.18
C LYS A 712 -10.28 15.84 -17.65
N PRO A 713 -9.61 16.68 -16.84
CA PRO A 713 -9.09 17.96 -17.32
C PRO A 713 -8.10 17.77 -18.48
N SER A 714 -7.22 16.78 -18.41
CA SER A 714 -6.25 16.47 -19.44
C SER A 714 -6.88 15.85 -20.69
N ILE A 715 -7.90 15.01 -20.53
CA ILE A 715 -8.69 14.44 -21.65
C ILE A 715 -9.36 15.56 -22.44
N LEU A 716 -9.99 16.52 -21.76
CA LEU A 716 -10.61 17.68 -22.39
C LEU A 716 -9.60 18.61 -23.06
N HIS A 717 -8.42 18.82 -22.47
CA HIS A 717 -7.32 19.56 -23.07
C HIS A 717 -6.81 18.84 -24.34
N ASN A 718 -6.67 17.52 -24.30
CA ASN A 718 -6.33 16.71 -25.47
C ASN A 718 -7.34 16.88 -26.62
N ALA A 719 -8.63 16.86 -26.31
CA ALA A 719 -9.70 17.01 -27.30
C ALA A 719 -9.63 18.37 -28.04
N GLN A 720 -9.24 19.44 -27.38
CA GLN A 720 -9.02 20.75 -28.00
C GLN A 720 -7.94 20.71 -29.07
N LYS A 721 -6.88 19.91 -28.88
CA LYS A 721 -5.78 19.80 -29.85
C LYS A 721 -6.06 18.82 -30.96
N TRP A 722 -6.61 17.65 -30.66
CA TRP A 722 -6.69 16.53 -31.58
C TRP A 722 -8.09 16.28 -32.12
N SER A 723 -9.08 17.06 -31.69
CA SER A 723 -10.51 16.92 -32.07
C SER A 723 -11.06 15.51 -31.80
N ASP A 724 -10.56 14.85 -30.76
CA ASP A 724 -10.89 13.47 -30.41
C ASP A 724 -12.19 13.39 -29.57
N GLY A 725 -13.27 13.95 -30.10
CA GLY A 725 -14.58 13.91 -29.46
C GLY A 725 -14.71 14.83 -28.25
N ASN A 726 -15.93 15.31 -27.99
CA ASN A 726 -16.19 16.30 -26.94
C ASN A 726 -17.16 15.78 -25.86
N ASN A 727 -17.54 14.51 -25.90
CA ASN A 727 -18.57 13.98 -25.03
C ASN A 727 -18.15 12.66 -24.41
N TYR A 728 -17.26 12.76 -23.40
CA TYR A 728 -16.66 11.61 -22.74
C TYR A 728 -17.57 10.98 -21.67
N GLU A 729 -18.39 11.78 -20.95
CA GLU A 729 -19.27 11.25 -19.90
C GLU A 729 -20.18 10.11 -20.37
N PRO A 730 -20.90 10.22 -21.50
CA PRO A 730 -21.68 9.09 -22.02
C PRO A 730 -20.84 7.89 -22.42
N ILE A 731 -19.56 8.09 -22.78
CA ILE A 731 -18.66 6.98 -23.08
C ILE A 731 -18.25 6.26 -21.78
N VAL A 732 -17.98 7.01 -20.72
CA VAL A 732 -17.65 6.46 -19.40
C VAL A 732 -18.82 5.61 -18.89
N GLU A 733 -20.04 6.14 -18.87
CA GLU A 733 -21.23 5.41 -18.45
C GLU A 733 -21.49 4.16 -19.28
N ARG A 734 -21.34 4.25 -20.61
CA ARG A 734 -21.44 3.06 -21.49
C ARG A 734 -20.35 2.03 -21.19
N THR A 735 -19.14 2.46 -20.86
CA THR A 735 -18.05 1.55 -20.54
C THR A 735 -18.39 0.77 -19.26
N LYS A 736 -18.90 1.44 -18.23
CA LYS A 736 -19.33 0.78 -16.98
C LYS A 736 -20.48 -0.20 -17.22
N ASP A 737 -21.52 0.21 -17.94
CA ASP A 737 -22.64 -0.65 -18.32
C ASP A 737 -22.14 -1.86 -19.13
N TRP A 738 -21.30 -1.60 -20.14
CA TRP A 738 -20.75 -2.63 -20.99
C TRP A 738 -19.90 -3.65 -20.21
N LEU A 739 -19.04 -3.19 -19.29
CA LEU A 739 -18.20 -4.06 -18.45
C LEU A 739 -19.06 -4.95 -17.54
N ARG A 740 -20.10 -4.39 -16.89
CA ARG A 740 -21.00 -5.18 -16.05
C ARG A 740 -21.70 -6.27 -16.85
N ARG A 741 -22.35 -5.90 -17.91
CA ARG A 741 -23.09 -6.83 -18.78
C ARG A 741 -22.17 -7.88 -19.40
N ARG A 742 -20.95 -7.46 -19.78
CA ARG A 742 -19.96 -8.38 -20.34
C ARG A 742 -19.49 -9.39 -19.30
N ALA A 743 -19.21 -8.96 -18.08
CA ALA A 743 -18.80 -9.81 -16.97
C ALA A 743 -19.91 -10.81 -16.62
N GLU A 744 -21.12 -10.33 -16.42
CA GLU A 744 -22.30 -11.17 -16.13
C GLU A 744 -22.52 -12.22 -17.22
N TYR A 745 -22.49 -11.81 -18.49
CA TYR A 745 -22.65 -12.73 -19.61
C TYR A 745 -21.55 -13.76 -19.69
N SER A 746 -20.27 -13.31 -19.62
CA SER A 746 -19.12 -14.20 -19.78
C SER A 746 -19.03 -15.22 -18.65
N PHE A 747 -19.33 -14.82 -17.41
CA PHE A 747 -19.45 -15.73 -16.29
C PHE A 747 -20.66 -16.66 -16.41
N GLY A 748 -21.82 -16.10 -16.83
CA GLY A 748 -23.09 -16.85 -16.95
C GLY A 748 -23.09 -17.96 -17.98
N ILE A 749 -22.18 -17.93 -18.98
CA ILE A 749 -22.07 -19.00 -19.99
C ILE A 749 -21.09 -20.12 -19.57
N LEU A 750 -20.40 -19.96 -18.44
CA LEU A 750 -19.48 -20.99 -17.97
C LEU A 750 -20.23 -22.12 -17.28
N THR A 751 -19.74 -23.33 -17.46
CA THR A 751 -20.20 -24.48 -16.66
C THR A 751 -19.76 -24.26 -15.21
N PRO A 752 -20.70 -24.22 -14.25
CA PRO A 752 -20.35 -24.10 -12.85
C PRO A 752 -19.53 -25.31 -12.40
N TYR A 753 -18.45 -25.02 -11.67
CA TYR A 753 -17.68 -26.02 -10.92
C TYR A 753 -17.94 -25.83 -9.44
N ASP A 754 -18.10 -26.93 -8.74
CA ASP A 754 -18.08 -26.90 -7.28
C ASP A 754 -16.63 -26.71 -6.85
N LEU A 755 -16.28 -25.49 -6.45
CA LEU A 755 -14.93 -25.14 -5.99
C LEU A 755 -14.74 -25.49 -4.52
N ASP A 756 -15.84 -25.67 -3.78
CA ASP A 756 -15.85 -26.06 -2.37
C ASP A 756 -15.75 -27.59 -2.20
N THR A 757 -16.10 -28.35 -3.23
CA THR A 757 -15.78 -29.78 -3.25
C THR A 757 -14.30 -29.89 -3.60
N PRO A 758 -13.44 -30.25 -2.65
CA PRO A 758 -12.08 -30.63 -2.97
C PRO A 758 -12.10 -31.66 -4.10
N LEU A 759 -11.06 -31.71 -4.92
CA LEU A 759 -10.77 -32.90 -5.72
C LEU A 759 -10.90 -34.10 -4.78
N PRO A 760 -11.44 -35.29 -5.22
CA PRO A 760 -11.89 -36.34 -4.33
C PRO A 760 -10.91 -36.54 -3.16
N ILE A 761 -11.42 -36.33 -1.95
CA ILE A 761 -10.68 -36.28 -0.70
C ILE A 761 -9.75 -37.48 -0.61
N THR A 762 -8.48 -37.21 -0.67
CA THR A 762 -7.46 -38.24 -0.47
C THR A 762 -6.97 -38.07 0.95
N VAL A 763 -7.10 -39.12 1.78
CA VAL A 763 -6.54 -39.16 3.14
C VAL A 763 -5.11 -38.58 3.12
N GLY A 764 -4.83 -37.57 3.94
CA GLY A 764 -3.58 -36.84 3.95
C GLY A 764 -3.68 -35.34 3.52
N ASP A 765 -4.80 -34.92 2.95
CA ASP A 765 -5.08 -33.51 2.65
C ASP A 765 -5.66 -32.85 3.91
N VAL A 766 -4.78 -32.55 4.85
CA VAL A 766 -5.12 -32.15 6.22
C VAL A 766 -5.68 -30.75 6.28
N ASN A 767 -5.22 -29.86 5.41
CA ASN A 767 -5.66 -28.46 5.30
C ASN A 767 -6.83 -28.26 4.33
N MET A 768 -7.27 -29.38 3.66
CA MET A 768 -8.40 -29.40 2.71
C MET A 768 -8.23 -28.46 1.51
N ASP A 769 -7.00 -28.27 1.03
CA ASP A 769 -6.71 -27.43 -0.13
C ASP A 769 -6.75 -28.22 -1.46
N GLY A 770 -6.97 -29.52 -1.41
CA GLY A 770 -7.05 -30.45 -2.54
C GLY A 770 -5.73 -31.10 -2.90
N TYR A 771 -4.66 -30.88 -2.13
CA TYR A 771 -3.32 -31.39 -2.38
C TYR A 771 -2.73 -32.01 -1.11
N ILE A 772 -1.92 -33.05 -1.27
CA ILE A 772 -1.11 -33.56 -0.17
C ILE A 772 0.31 -33.04 -0.34
N THR A 773 0.70 -32.08 0.50
CA THR A 773 1.97 -31.37 0.44
C THR A 773 2.64 -31.31 1.82
N VAL A 774 3.76 -30.59 1.91
CA VAL A 774 4.37 -30.31 3.21
C VAL A 774 3.52 -29.39 4.09
N ALA A 775 2.52 -28.69 3.53
CA ALA A 775 1.55 -27.91 4.31
C ALA A 775 0.73 -28.79 5.25
N ASP A 776 0.27 -29.94 4.77
CA ASP A 776 -0.45 -30.92 5.58
C ASP A 776 0.40 -31.45 6.73
N MET A 777 1.68 -31.70 6.43
CA MET A 777 2.64 -32.10 7.47
C MET A 777 2.79 -31.03 8.55
N VAL A 778 2.83 -29.75 8.16
CA VAL A 778 2.89 -28.62 9.12
C VAL A 778 1.61 -28.54 9.93
N CYS A 779 0.44 -28.77 9.34
CA CYS A 779 -0.83 -28.83 10.05
C CYS A 779 -0.85 -29.96 11.08
N VAL A 780 -0.39 -31.17 10.75
CA VAL A 780 -0.25 -32.28 11.72
C VAL A 780 0.74 -31.92 12.81
N VAL A 781 1.90 -31.35 12.48
CA VAL A 781 2.89 -30.92 13.50
C VAL A 781 2.30 -29.85 14.43
N ASN A 782 1.57 -28.87 13.91
CA ASN A 782 0.91 -27.86 14.73
C ASN A 782 -0.14 -28.46 15.66
N HIS A 783 -0.94 -29.40 15.16
CA HIS A 783 -1.90 -30.14 15.98
C HIS A 783 -1.22 -30.91 17.13
N LEU A 784 -0.18 -31.68 16.83
CA LEU A 784 0.58 -32.42 17.83
C LEU A 784 1.25 -31.54 18.89
N LEU A 785 1.61 -30.33 18.51
CA LEU A 785 2.22 -29.33 19.41
C LEU A 785 1.18 -28.43 20.09
N GLN A 786 -0.12 -28.67 19.91
CA GLN A 786 -1.24 -27.88 20.43
C GLN A 786 -1.15 -26.39 20.05
N ARG A 787 -0.72 -26.09 18.82
CA ARG A 787 -0.73 -24.75 18.21
C ARG A 787 -2.04 -24.53 17.47
N GLU A 788 -2.44 -23.27 17.32
CA GLU A 788 -3.64 -22.94 16.52
C GLU A 788 -3.43 -23.38 15.05
N ASN A 789 -4.44 -24.08 14.52
CA ASN A 789 -4.57 -24.46 13.13
C ASN A 789 -5.92 -23.92 12.65
N GLU A 790 -5.93 -22.98 11.72
CA GLU A 790 -7.17 -22.40 11.15
C GLU A 790 -7.87 -23.41 10.24
N THR A 791 -7.10 -24.28 9.58
CA THR A 791 -7.59 -25.31 8.67
C THR A 791 -6.98 -26.66 9.08
N PHE A 792 -7.71 -27.49 9.77
CA PHE A 792 -7.25 -28.81 10.17
C PHE A 792 -8.43 -29.77 10.15
N ASP A 793 -8.36 -30.78 9.31
CA ASP A 793 -9.35 -31.87 9.31
C ASP A 793 -8.78 -33.10 9.97
N PHE A 794 -9.43 -33.55 11.05
CA PHE A 794 -8.98 -34.70 11.85
C PHE A 794 -9.03 -36.01 11.07
N GLN A 795 -10.06 -36.20 10.23
CA GLN A 795 -10.22 -37.45 9.46
C GLN A 795 -9.17 -37.58 8.36
N GLN A 796 -8.74 -36.45 7.79
CA GLN A 796 -7.67 -36.44 6.80
C GLN A 796 -6.29 -36.60 7.41
N ALA A 797 -6.14 -36.14 8.66
CA ALA A 797 -4.89 -36.23 9.42
C ALA A 797 -4.65 -37.63 10.02
N ASP A 798 -5.69 -38.38 10.28
CA ASP A 798 -5.62 -39.80 10.72
C ASP A 798 -5.34 -40.69 9.48
N VAL A 799 -4.05 -40.68 9.06
CA VAL A 799 -3.61 -41.31 7.81
C VAL A 799 -3.58 -42.85 7.94
N ASP A 800 -3.45 -43.36 9.14
CA ASP A 800 -3.40 -44.82 9.41
C ASP A 800 -4.76 -45.40 9.86
N ASP A 801 -5.84 -44.56 9.88
CA ASP A 801 -7.22 -44.91 10.21
C ASP A 801 -7.37 -45.57 11.59
N ASN A 802 -6.56 -45.10 12.56
CA ASN A 802 -6.59 -45.63 13.92
C ASN A 802 -7.44 -44.82 14.90
N THR A 803 -8.13 -43.79 14.43
CA THR A 803 -8.99 -42.88 15.19
C THR A 803 -8.25 -41.89 16.11
N ASP A 804 -6.94 -41.71 15.96
CA ASP A 804 -6.12 -40.78 16.73
C ASP A 804 -5.07 -40.14 15.81
N VAL A 805 -4.74 -38.89 16.00
CA VAL A 805 -3.69 -38.22 15.21
C VAL A 805 -2.39 -38.18 16.03
N THR A 806 -1.40 -38.89 15.56
CA THR A 806 -0.13 -39.14 16.26
C THR A 806 1.08 -38.85 15.36
N ILE A 807 2.28 -39.06 15.88
CA ILE A 807 3.51 -38.99 15.09
C ILE A 807 3.55 -40.06 13.98
N ASN A 808 2.77 -41.17 14.11
CA ASN A 808 2.70 -42.19 13.07
C ASN A 808 2.02 -41.65 11.81
N ASP A 809 0.96 -40.87 11.98
CA ASP A 809 0.25 -40.23 10.87
C ASP A 809 1.17 -39.26 10.12
N LEU A 810 1.97 -38.49 10.87
CA LEU A 810 3.00 -37.65 10.25
C LEU A 810 3.98 -38.48 9.41
N VAL A 811 4.40 -39.65 9.88
CA VAL A 811 5.31 -40.56 9.14
C VAL A 811 4.63 -41.13 7.89
N HIS A 812 3.35 -41.51 7.99
CA HIS A 812 2.57 -41.99 6.86
C HIS A 812 2.31 -40.84 5.86
N LEU A 813 1.99 -39.65 6.36
CA LEU A 813 1.80 -38.44 5.54
C LEU A 813 3.09 -38.08 4.76
N VAL A 814 4.26 -38.15 5.39
CA VAL A 814 5.54 -38.04 4.71
C VAL A 814 5.61 -38.96 3.48
N SER A 815 5.19 -40.20 3.61
CA SER A 815 5.19 -41.18 2.52
C SER A 815 4.18 -40.81 1.42
N LEU A 816 3.03 -40.26 1.79
CA LEU A 816 2.04 -39.77 0.84
C LEU A 816 2.56 -38.55 0.06
N VAL A 817 3.13 -37.58 0.76
CA VAL A 817 3.74 -36.37 0.13
C VAL A 817 4.85 -36.76 -0.86
N MET A 818 5.65 -37.76 -0.51
CA MET A 818 6.74 -38.24 -1.37
C MET A 818 6.23 -38.89 -2.67
N ASN A 819 5.07 -39.51 -2.66
CA ASN A 819 4.57 -40.32 -3.78
C ASN A 819 3.58 -39.61 -4.69
N GLN A 820 3.15 -38.38 -4.37
CA GLN A 820 2.17 -37.66 -5.17
C GLN A 820 2.78 -36.76 -6.26
N SER A 821 2.12 -36.72 -7.41
CA SER A 821 2.41 -35.71 -8.44
C SER A 821 1.72 -34.41 -8.04
N VAL A 822 2.48 -33.38 -7.68
CA VAL A 822 1.94 -32.08 -7.35
C VAL A 822 1.36 -31.43 -8.60
N SER A 823 0.05 -31.28 -8.64
CA SER A 823 -0.64 -30.43 -9.59
C SER A 823 -0.97 -29.11 -8.90
N ALA A 824 -0.54 -28.02 -9.51
CA ALA A 824 -0.56 -26.72 -8.88
C ALA A 824 -1.94 -26.06 -8.91
N THR A 825 -2.43 -25.62 -7.77
CA THR A 825 -3.49 -24.62 -7.66
C THR A 825 -3.09 -23.55 -6.67
N ARG A 826 -3.61 -22.38 -6.89
CA ARG A 826 -3.65 -21.13 -6.11
C ARG A 826 -2.70 -21.04 -4.89
N GLN A 827 -1.43 -21.31 -5.11
CA GLN A 827 -0.39 -21.07 -4.12
C GLN A 827 0.16 -19.65 -4.32
N MET A 828 0.42 -18.96 -3.23
CA MET A 828 1.04 -17.65 -3.29
C MET A 828 2.42 -17.77 -3.94
N GLN A 829 2.66 -17.05 -5.02
CA GLN A 829 3.96 -16.99 -5.69
C GLN A 829 4.89 -16.07 -4.89
N LEU A 830 5.99 -16.61 -4.38
CA LEU A 830 7.03 -15.80 -3.76
C LEU A 830 7.87 -15.07 -4.81
N THR A 831 8.17 -13.82 -4.54
CA THR A 831 9.13 -13.06 -5.33
C THR A 831 10.56 -13.45 -4.96
N PRO A 832 11.55 -13.29 -5.85
CA PRO A 832 12.96 -13.52 -5.54
C PRO A 832 13.48 -12.71 -4.35
N ASP A 833 12.85 -11.56 -4.07
CA ASP A 833 13.17 -10.72 -2.93
C ASP A 833 12.64 -11.28 -1.60
N GLU A 834 11.66 -12.19 -1.62
CA GLU A 834 11.14 -12.87 -0.44
C GLU A 834 11.85 -14.18 -0.18
N ALA A 835 11.93 -15.06 -1.17
CA ALA A 835 12.69 -16.31 -1.11
C ALA A 835 13.08 -16.82 -2.50
N SER A 836 14.17 -17.56 -2.56
CA SER A 836 14.62 -18.24 -3.80
C SER A 836 15.23 -19.58 -3.49
N VAL A 837 15.09 -20.50 -4.46
CA VAL A 837 15.76 -21.82 -4.45
C VAL A 837 16.57 -21.92 -5.73
N LYS A 838 17.89 -22.06 -5.62
CA LYS A 838 18.82 -22.05 -6.77
C LYS A 838 19.86 -23.14 -6.65
N LEU A 839 20.36 -23.60 -7.80
CA LEU A 839 21.47 -24.53 -7.90
C LEU A 839 22.76 -23.77 -8.24
N SER A 840 23.87 -24.15 -7.62
CA SER A 840 25.18 -23.71 -8.04
C SER A 840 25.71 -24.52 -9.25
N PRO A 841 26.45 -23.88 -10.16
CA PRO A 841 27.18 -24.63 -11.22
C PRO A 841 28.16 -25.62 -10.60
N PHE A 842 28.24 -26.81 -11.16
CA PHE A 842 29.15 -27.88 -10.75
C PHE A 842 29.72 -28.64 -11.95
N ALA A 843 30.70 -29.50 -11.72
CA ALA A 843 31.27 -30.38 -12.73
C ALA A 843 31.31 -31.80 -12.23
N VAL A 844 31.18 -32.76 -13.15
CA VAL A 844 31.27 -34.20 -12.89
C VAL A 844 32.46 -34.74 -13.65
N GLU A 845 33.48 -35.26 -12.97
CA GLU A 845 34.62 -35.91 -13.61
C GLU A 845 34.24 -37.32 -14.08
N GLU A 846 34.62 -37.66 -15.31
CA GLU A 846 34.22 -38.92 -15.96
C GLU A 846 34.77 -40.15 -15.25
N ALA A 847 35.81 -40.00 -14.46
CA ALA A 847 36.57 -41.12 -13.88
C ALA A 847 36.12 -41.56 -12.48
N GLU A 848 35.35 -40.75 -11.74
CA GLU A 848 34.99 -41.13 -10.37
C GLU A 848 33.60 -40.62 -9.95
N ALA A 849 32.80 -41.51 -9.89
CA ALA A 849 31.69 -41.91 -9.04
C ALA A 849 30.78 -40.88 -8.34
N SER A 850 31.13 -39.64 -8.06
CA SER A 850 30.19 -38.69 -7.39
C SER A 850 30.58 -37.24 -7.55
N ALA A 851 29.56 -36.40 -7.77
CA ALA A 851 29.69 -34.95 -7.75
C ALA A 851 28.77 -34.39 -6.65
N THR A 852 29.03 -33.18 -6.20
CA THR A 852 28.14 -32.46 -5.27
C THR A 852 27.63 -31.21 -5.96
N ALA A 853 26.32 -31.07 -5.99
CA ALA A 853 25.65 -29.84 -6.40
C ALA A 853 25.09 -29.16 -5.13
N ASP A 854 25.39 -27.89 -4.94
CA ASP A 854 24.81 -27.13 -3.82
C ASP A 854 23.48 -26.50 -4.25
N LEU A 855 22.44 -26.84 -3.50
CA LEU A 855 21.12 -26.23 -3.62
C LEU A 855 21.01 -25.14 -2.57
N HIS A 856 20.90 -23.93 -3.00
CA HIS A 856 20.78 -22.75 -2.15
C HIS A 856 19.32 -22.36 -1.94
N ILE A 857 18.86 -22.41 -0.71
CA ILE A 857 17.57 -21.83 -0.28
C ILE A 857 17.92 -20.51 0.40
N ASN A 858 17.39 -19.41 -0.09
CA ASN A 858 17.59 -18.08 0.48
C ASN A 858 16.23 -17.48 0.88
N ILE A 859 16.01 -17.32 2.17
CA ILE A 859 14.80 -16.70 2.75
C ILE A 859 15.18 -15.30 3.22
N ARG A 860 14.61 -14.28 2.62
CA ARG A 860 14.85 -12.88 3.00
C ARG A 860 13.74 -12.33 3.87
N GLU A 861 12.52 -12.77 3.63
CA GLU A 861 11.34 -12.35 4.38
C GLU A 861 10.37 -13.52 4.56
N GLY A 862 9.66 -13.57 5.67
CA GLY A 862 8.67 -14.59 5.99
C GLY A 862 9.11 -15.61 7.03
N ALA A 863 8.16 -16.39 7.55
CA ALA A 863 8.34 -17.44 8.56
C ALA A 863 7.89 -18.77 7.96
N TYR A 864 8.83 -19.58 7.50
CA TYR A 864 8.58 -20.85 6.86
C TYR A 864 9.04 -22.01 7.75
N SER A 865 8.31 -23.11 7.77
CA SER A 865 8.55 -24.28 8.64
C SER A 865 8.88 -25.56 7.88
N ALA A 866 8.65 -25.58 6.57
CA ALA A 866 8.98 -26.73 5.73
C ALA A 866 9.26 -26.29 4.29
N THR A 867 9.90 -27.17 3.51
CA THR A 867 10.07 -27.00 2.06
C THR A 867 10.01 -28.33 1.34
N GLN A 868 9.45 -28.30 0.13
CA GLN A 868 9.41 -29.43 -0.81
C GLN A 868 9.92 -28.96 -2.15
N PHE A 869 10.65 -29.80 -2.86
CA PHE A 869 11.04 -29.56 -4.25
C PHE A 869 11.41 -30.86 -4.95
N ASP A 870 11.28 -30.88 -6.28
CA ASP A 870 11.70 -31.99 -7.10
C ASP A 870 13.03 -31.63 -7.79
N VAL A 871 14.02 -32.52 -7.68
CA VAL A 871 15.27 -32.42 -8.42
C VAL A 871 15.16 -33.28 -9.68
N VAL A 872 15.36 -32.69 -10.83
CA VAL A 872 15.34 -33.40 -12.11
C VAL A 872 16.76 -33.54 -12.63
N VAL A 873 17.19 -34.77 -12.85
CA VAL A 873 18.52 -35.15 -13.30
C VAL A 873 18.41 -35.87 -14.65
N PRO A 874 19.47 -35.88 -15.50
CA PRO A 874 19.53 -36.79 -16.66
C PRO A 874 19.32 -38.25 -16.26
N ALA A 875 18.71 -39.06 -17.12
CA ALA A 875 18.52 -40.51 -16.87
C ALA A 875 19.83 -41.29 -16.65
N GLU A 876 20.94 -40.71 -17.08
CA GLU A 876 22.30 -41.23 -16.89
C GLU A 876 22.90 -40.87 -15.52
N MET A 877 22.13 -40.17 -14.64
CA MET A 877 22.55 -39.77 -13.28
C MET A 877 21.53 -40.15 -12.24
N GLN A 878 22.00 -40.28 -11.00
CA GLN A 878 21.10 -40.43 -9.84
C GLN A 878 21.51 -39.49 -8.69
N VAL A 879 20.53 -39.09 -7.88
CA VAL A 879 20.75 -38.43 -6.59
C VAL A 879 20.95 -39.51 -5.54
N SER A 880 22.14 -39.65 -5.00
CA SER A 880 22.47 -40.74 -4.07
C SER A 880 22.06 -40.45 -2.65
N HIS A 881 22.28 -39.21 -2.16
CA HIS A 881 21.84 -38.71 -0.86
C HIS A 881 22.00 -37.19 -0.82
N LEU A 882 21.45 -36.59 0.22
CA LEU A 882 21.62 -35.18 0.51
C LEU A 882 22.16 -34.95 1.94
N VAL A 883 22.83 -33.83 2.15
CA VAL A 883 23.36 -33.43 3.46
C VAL A 883 22.83 -32.02 3.78
N LEU A 884 22.11 -31.93 4.90
CA LEU A 884 21.64 -30.66 5.42
C LEU A 884 22.77 -29.89 6.10
N PRO A 885 22.82 -28.56 5.99
CA PRO A 885 23.76 -27.72 6.73
C PRO A 885 23.44 -27.72 8.22
N ALA A 886 24.43 -27.44 9.07
CA ALA A 886 24.26 -27.37 10.53
C ALA A 886 23.16 -26.39 10.99
N SER A 887 22.83 -25.39 10.19
CA SER A 887 21.72 -24.48 10.46
C SER A 887 20.34 -25.15 10.45
N LEU A 888 20.26 -26.38 9.89
CA LEU A 888 19.06 -27.19 9.79
C LEU A 888 19.12 -28.46 10.69
N ASP A 889 19.94 -28.48 11.75
CA ASP A 889 20.03 -29.63 12.68
C ASP A 889 18.70 -30.00 13.35
N ALA A 890 17.78 -29.06 13.47
CA ALA A 890 16.43 -29.27 14.01
C ALA A 890 15.42 -29.80 12.95
N PHE A 891 15.88 -30.03 11.72
CA PHE A 891 15.06 -30.47 10.60
C PHE A 891 15.36 -31.91 10.22
N SER A 892 14.31 -32.60 9.80
CA SER A 892 14.37 -33.91 9.15
C SER A 892 14.23 -33.73 7.65
N HIS A 893 14.73 -34.70 6.89
CA HIS A 893 14.54 -34.69 5.44
C HIS A 893 14.18 -36.11 4.93
N ARG A 894 13.59 -36.15 3.74
CA ARG A 894 13.36 -37.33 2.95
C ARG A 894 13.78 -37.06 1.51
N LEU A 895 14.27 -38.10 0.87
CA LEU A 895 14.63 -38.18 -0.55
C LEU A 895 14.01 -39.43 -1.11
N GLU A 896 13.21 -39.28 -2.18
CA GLU A 896 12.55 -40.41 -2.86
C GLU A 896 12.73 -40.24 -4.37
N GLN A 897 12.98 -41.32 -5.07
CA GLN A 897 13.03 -41.35 -6.53
C GLN A 897 11.61 -41.54 -7.06
N LEU A 898 11.04 -40.58 -7.80
CA LEU A 898 9.69 -40.66 -8.36
C LEU A 898 9.68 -41.38 -9.72
N ASP A 899 10.71 -41.18 -10.53
CA ASP A 899 10.92 -41.84 -11.82
C ASP A 899 12.43 -41.88 -12.14
N ASP A 900 12.80 -42.32 -13.36
CA ASP A 900 14.20 -42.48 -13.78
C ASP A 900 15.01 -41.17 -13.74
N THR A 901 14.35 -40.01 -13.69
CA THR A 901 14.98 -38.69 -13.78
C THR A 901 14.63 -37.77 -12.62
N ARG A 902 13.61 -38.07 -11.85
CA ARG A 902 13.04 -37.16 -10.86
C ARG A 902 13.19 -37.71 -9.43
N TYR A 903 13.63 -36.83 -8.55
CA TYR A 903 13.79 -37.08 -7.12
C TYR A 903 13.05 -36.02 -6.32
N ARG A 904 12.12 -36.39 -5.43
CA ARG A 904 11.48 -35.51 -4.50
C ARG A 904 12.26 -35.37 -3.21
N ILE A 905 12.42 -34.14 -2.75
CA ILE A 905 13.05 -33.81 -1.48
C ILE A 905 12.06 -33.01 -0.65
N ILE A 906 11.90 -33.41 0.60
CA ILE A 906 11.17 -32.63 1.60
C ILE A 906 12.11 -32.38 2.79
N VAL A 907 12.01 -31.15 3.36
CA VAL A 907 12.72 -30.75 4.57
C VAL A 907 11.70 -30.13 5.52
N TYR A 908 11.56 -30.70 6.71
CA TYR A 908 10.54 -30.27 7.67
C TYR A 908 11.04 -30.44 9.10
N SER A 909 10.45 -29.70 10.05
CA SER A 909 10.78 -29.83 11.46
C SER A 909 9.66 -30.52 12.24
N PRO A 910 9.88 -31.74 12.81
CA PRO A 910 8.90 -32.37 13.69
C PRO A 910 8.65 -31.58 14.97
N ALA A 911 9.53 -30.65 15.33
CA ALA A 911 9.40 -29.76 16.48
C ALA A 911 8.81 -28.38 16.11
N GLY A 912 8.38 -28.20 14.84
CA GLY A 912 7.82 -26.95 14.35
C GLY A 912 8.79 -25.76 14.41
N ALA A 913 10.10 -26.02 14.19
CA ALA A 913 11.10 -24.98 14.05
C ALA A 913 10.91 -24.25 12.71
N LEU A 914 11.30 -22.97 12.69
CA LEU A 914 11.28 -22.17 11.47
C LEU A 914 12.60 -22.32 10.72
N LEU A 915 12.54 -22.33 9.38
CA LEU A 915 13.71 -22.25 8.53
C LEU A 915 14.44 -20.93 8.80
N PRO A 916 15.78 -20.95 8.93
CA PRO A 916 16.54 -19.74 9.19
C PRO A 916 16.37 -18.68 8.08
N VAL A 917 16.27 -17.41 8.46
CA VAL A 917 16.38 -16.30 7.50
C VAL A 917 17.81 -16.20 7.01
N GLY A 918 18.01 -16.04 5.72
CA GLY A 918 19.30 -16.01 5.07
C GLY A 918 19.49 -17.17 4.11
N GLU A 919 20.72 -17.36 3.64
CA GLU A 919 21.07 -18.42 2.70
C GLU A 919 21.44 -19.71 3.42
N MET A 920 20.88 -20.82 2.93
CA MET A 920 21.15 -22.19 3.40
C MET A 920 21.56 -23.03 2.19
N ALA A 921 22.67 -23.74 2.25
CA ALA A 921 23.12 -24.61 1.18
C ALA A 921 22.90 -26.09 1.59
N ILE A 922 22.09 -26.82 0.82
CA ILE A 922 21.89 -28.26 0.93
C ILE A 922 22.80 -28.93 -0.09
N ALA A 923 23.66 -29.81 0.33
CA ALA A 923 24.56 -30.54 -0.59
C ALA A 923 23.82 -31.76 -1.16
N LEU A 924 23.62 -31.77 -2.49
CA LEU A 924 23.10 -32.90 -3.24
C LEU A 924 24.24 -33.73 -3.79
N HIS A 925 24.35 -35.00 -3.36
CA HIS A 925 25.35 -35.92 -3.87
C HIS A 925 24.80 -36.70 -5.07
N LEU A 926 25.41 -36.47 -6.21
CA LEU A 926 25.05 -37.02 -7.52
C LEU A 926 26.02 -38.12 -7.93
N SER A 927 25.53 -39.19 -8.49
CA SER A 927 26.34 -40.29 -9.00
C SER A 927 25.98 -40.54 -10.47
N PRO A 928 26.93 -40.50 -11.39
CA PRO A 928 26.67 -40.88 -12.78
C PRO A 928 26.48 -42.39 -12.90
N LEU A 929 25.46 -42.80 -13.65
CA LEU A 929 25.17 -44.17 -14.01
C LEU A 929 25.80 -44.53 -15.38
N ALA A 930 25.97 -43.50 -16.23
CA ALA A 930 26.58 -43.60 -17.54
C ALA A 930 27.11 -42.21 -17.95
N THR A 931 27.81 -42.12 -19.06
CA THR A 931 28.24 -40.84 -19.64
C THR A 931 27.04 -40.02 -20.02
N VAL A 932 26.92 -38.79 -19.47
CA VAL A 932 25.83 -37.86 -19.78
C VAL A 932 26.15 -37.13 -21.09
N PRO A 933 25.28 -37.19 -22.11
CA PRO A 933 25.45 -36.40 -23.33
C PRO A 933 25.49 -34.90 -23.04
N ALA A 934 26.34 -34.13 -23.74
CA ALA A 934 26.57 -32.71 -23.46
C ALA A 934 25.32 -31.84 -23.59
N ASP A 935 24.36 -32.22 -24.43
CA ASP A 935 23.08 -31.60 -24.61
C ASP A 935 22.08 -31.88 -23.46
N LYS A 936 22.36 -32.93 -22.66
CA LYS A 936 21.56 -33.35 -21.51
C LYS A 936 22.16 -32.97 -20.16
N CYS A 937 23.33 -32.35 -20.12
CA CYS A 937 23.99 -31.94 -18.88
C CYS A 937 23.24 -30.76 -18.21
N VAL A 938 22.01 -30.99 -17.73
CA VAL A 938 21.15 -30.03 -17.04
C VAL A 938 20.64 -30.66 -15.77
N LEU A 939 20.73 -29.92 -14.66
CA LEU A 939 20.09 -30.22 -13.40
C LEU A 939 19.05 -29.14 -13.15
N SER A 940 17.81 -29.50 -12.83
CA SER A 940 16.76 -28.52 -12.54
C SER A 940 16.02 -28.79 -11.24
N ILE A 941 15.46 -27.73 -10.68
CA ILE A 941 14.56 -27.74 -9.54
C ILE A 941 13.17 -27.44 -10.03
N ASP A 942 12.23 -28.28 -9.65
CA ASP A 942 10.83 -28.17 -9.97
C ASP A 942 9.98 -28.26 -8.72
N ASN A 943 8.70 -27.85 -8.80
CA ASN A 943 7.72 -27.99 -7.73
C ASN A 943 8.23 -27.48 -6.36
N ALA A 944 9.03 -26.40 -6.40
CA ALA A 944 9.59 -25.83 -5.19
C ALA A 944 8.52 -25.04 -4.43
N VAL A 945 8.28 -25.47 -3.20
CA VAL A 945 7.31 -24.91 -2.27
C VAL A 945 7.97 -24.66 -0.92
N LEU A 946 7.72 -23.49 -0.35
CA LEU A 946 7.98 -23.18 1.05
C LEU A 946 6.64 -23.13 1.77
N THR A 947 6.49 -23.86 2.87
CA THR A 947 5.29 -23.82 3.69
C THR A 947 5.48 -22.90 4.88
N ASN A 948 4.59 -21.93 5.03
CA ASN A 948 4.66 -21.00 6.15
C ASN A 948 4.27 -21.66 7.49
N SER A 949 4.42 -20.94 8.59
CA SER A 949 4.19 -21.46 9.94
C SER A 949 2.71 -21.78 10.25
N VAL A 950 1.79 -21.36 9.39
CA VAL A 950 0.33 -21.67 9.53
C VAL A 950 -0.14 -22.74 8.55
N GLY A 951 0.75 -23.36 7.78
CA GLY A 951 0.43 -24.46 6.88
C GLY A 951 -0.06 -24.05 5.49
N GLU A 952 0.28 -22.84 5.05
CA GLU A 952 0.00 -22.41 3.68
C GLU A 952 1.23 -22.60 2.79
N ASP A 953 1.02 -23.12 1.59
CA ASP A 953 2.05 -23.33 0.60
C ASP A 953 2.33 -22.06 -0.21
N CYS A 954 3.61 -21.74 -0.33
CA CYS A 954 4.12 -20.64 -1.12
C CYS A 954 5.06 -21.17 -2.20
N ARG A 955 4.73 -20.96 -3.46
CA ARG A 955 5.56 -21.38 -4.58
C ARG A 955 6.84 -20.59 -4.71
N VAL A 956 7.90 -21.25 -5.04
CA VAL A 956 9.17 -20.67 -5.47
C VAL A 956 9.38 -20.98 -6.96
N ARG A 957 9.92 -20.02 -7.69
CA ARG A 957 10.16 -20.17 -9.12
C ARG A 957 11.13 -21.35 -9.39
N PRO A 958 10.91 -22.15 -10.46
CA PRO A 958 11.83 -23.16 -10.92
C PRO A 958 13.20 -22.57 -11.25
N SER A 959 14.25 -23.37 -11.09
CA SER A 959 15.60 -23.00 -11.50
C SER A 959 16.34 -24.18 -12.10
N SER A 960 17.28 -23.90 -13.00
CA SER A 960 18.09 -24.91 -13.60
C SER A 960 19.54 -24.47 -13.73
N VAL A 961 20.46 -25.44 -13.87
CA VAL A 961 21.87 -25.17 -14.09
C VAL A 961 22.43 -26.18 -15.08
N ARG A 962 23.28 -25.70 -15.99
CA ARG A 962 24.12 -26.59 -16.81
C ARG A 962 25.36 -26.99 -16.03
N PHE A 963 25.69 -28.26 -16.07
CA PHE A 963 26.92 -28.77 -15.50
C PHE A 963 27.85 -29.34 -16.58
N GLN A 964 29.12 -29.51 -16.28
CA GLN A 964 30.08 -30.11 -17.15
C GLN A 964 30.26 -31.58 -16.78
N PHE A 965 30.29 -32.48 -17.79
CA PHE A 965 30.55 -33.89 -17.61
C PHE A 965 31.78 -34.32 -18.45
N GLY A 966 32.76 -34.97 -17.82
CA GLY A 966 34.01 -35.42 -18.45
C GLY A 966 35.17 -34.47 -18.21
N GLU A 967 36.41 -34.86 -18.70
CA GLU A 967 37.56 -33.97 -18.63
C GLU A 967 37.20 -32.65 -19.27
N ALA A 968 37.39 -31.58 -18.51
CA ALA A 968 37.30 -30.24 -19.03
C ALA A 968 38.33 -30.15 -20.18
N THR A 969 37.90 -30.41 -21.40
CA THR A 969 38.62 -29.83 -22.54
C THR A 969 38.62 -28.35 -22.19
N PRO A 970 39.80 -27.69 -22.08
CA PRO A 970 39.79 -26.26 -21.88
C PRO A 970 39.12 -25.69 -23.13
N VAL A 971 37.82 -25.59 -23.12
CA VAL A 971 37.16 -24.55 -23.86
C VAL A 971 37.81 -23.33 -23.24
N GLN A 972 38.82 -22.80 -23.92
CA GLN A 972 39.13 -21.42 -23.73
C GLN A 972 37.78 -20.76 -23.73
N GLN A 973 37.29 -20.48 -22.52
CA GLN A 973 36.45 -19.32 -22.35
C GLN A 973 37.17 -18.27 -23.16
N VAL A 974 36.63 -17.96 -24.30
CA VAL A 974 36.86 -16.67 -24.89
C VAL A 974 36.12 -15.76 -23.90
N VAL A 975 36.77 -15.58 -22.75
CA VAL A 975 36.65 -14.40 -21.97
C VAL A 975 36.91 -13.35 -23.03
N ALA A 976 35.86 -12.73 -23.52
CA ALA A 976 35.97 -11.42 -24.14
C ALA A 976 36.92 -10.69 -23.20
N PRO A 977 38.08 -10.21 -23.66
CA PRO A 977 39.11 -9.75 -22.76
C PRO A 977 38.40 -8.80 -21.81
N ALA A 978 38.35 -9.20 -20.56
CA ALA A 978 37.79 -8.32 -19.52
C ALA A 978 38.62 -7.07 -19.70
N GLN A 979 38.02 -6.05 -20.24
CA GLN A 979 38.64 -4.73 -20.23
C GLN A 979 38.95 -4.55 -18.76
N PRO A 980 40.23 -4.38 -18.39
CA PRO A 980 40.62 -4.34 -17.00
C PRO A 980 39.76 -3.29 -16.37
N GLN A 981 38.84 -3.72 -15.48
CA GLN A 981 37.95 -2.80 -14.83
C GLN A 981 38.81 -1.84 -14.03
N THR A 982 39.01 -0.68 -14.60
CA THR A 982 39.63 0.40 -13.88
C THR A 982 38.59 0.98 -12.92
N VAL A 983 38.94 1.15 -11.68
CA VAL A 983 38.06 1.70 -10.67
C VAL A 983 38.46 3.13 -10.30
N ASP A 984 37.47 3.95 -10.04
CA ASP A 984 37.68 5.26 -9.44
C ASP A 984 37.60 5.14 -7.91
N VAL A 985 38.57 5.74 -7.23
CA VAL A 985 38.71 5.70 -5.78
C VAL A 985 38.40 7.06 -5.22
N TYR A 986 37.45 7.13 -4.30
CA TYR A 986 37.07 8.35 -3.60
C TYR A 986 37.38 8.23 -2.09
N ASP A 987 37.66 9.31 -1.42
CA ASP A 987 37.75 9.34 0.05
C ASP A 987 36.35 9.25 0.69
N ALA A 988 36.30 9.12 2.01
CA ALA A 988 35.06 9.03 2.78
C ALA A 988 34.15 10.26 2.63
N GLY A 989 34.66 11.38 2.15
CA GLY A 989 33.94 12.62 1.86
C GLY A 989 33.45 12.74 0.43
N GLY A 990 33.68 11.69 -0.43
CA GLY A 990 33.25 11.67 -1.84
C GLY A 990 34.19 12.41 -2.80
N ARG A 991 35.39 12.82 -2.36
CA ARG A 991 36.39 13.45 -3.23
C ARG A 991 37.18 12.39 -3.96
N LEU A 992 37.32 12.50 -5.28
CA LEU A 992 38.12 11.62 -6.14
C LEU A 992 39.60 11.65 -5.72
N ILE A 993 40.16 10.50 -5.37
CA ILE A 993 41.56 10.32 -4.98
C ILE A 993 42.39 9.74 -6.12
N LYS A 994 41.88 8.73 -6.80
CA LYS A 994 42.47 8.13 -8.01
C LYS A 994 41.39 7.79 -9.03
N GLN A 995 41.67 8.01 -10.30
CA GLN A 995 40.77 7.72 -11.41
C GLN A 995 41.31 6.59 -12.28
N GLY A 996 40.48 5.66 -12.65
CA GLY A 996 40.77 4.65 -13.63
C GLY A 996 41.94 3.73 -13.23
N VAL A 997 42.10 3.38 -11.95
CA VAL A 997 43.20 2.55 -11.49
C VAL A 997 42.87 1.06 -11.54
N LYS A 998 43.87 0.26 -11.89
CA LYS A 998 43.76 -1.22 -11.98
C LYS A 998 44.18 -1.92 -10.68
N SER A 999 44.83 -1.18 -9.75
CA SER A 999 45.27 -1.70 -8.44
C SER A 999 45.06 -0.63 -7.39
N LEU A 1000 44.81 -1.04 -6.17
CA LEU A 1000 44.65 -0.18 -5.00
C LEU A 1000 45.98 0.08 -4.30
N ASP A 1001 47.10 -0.44 -4.84
CA ASP A 1001 48.42 -0.29 -4.26
C ASP A 1001 48.85 1.18 -4.17
N GLY A 1002 49.47 1.52 -3.05
CA GLY A 1002 49.92 2.89 -2.76
C GLY A 1002 48.80 3.83 -2.24
N LEU A 1003 47.65 3.33 -1.85
CA LEU A 1003 46.69 4.03 -0.99
C LEU A 1003 47.15 3.88 0.48
N GLN A 1004 47.01 4.93 1.26
CA GLN A 1004 47.28 4.86 2.69
C GLN A 1004 46.15 4.15 3.42
N HIS A 1005 46.42 3.57 4.60
CA HIS A 1005 45.35 3.02 5.43
C HIS A 1005 44.25 4.07 5.69
N GLY A 1006 43.01 3.75 5.30
CA GLY A 1006 41.89 4.68 5.36
C GLY A 1006 40.60 4.09 4.86
N VAL A 1007 39.55 4.92 4.87
CA VAL A 1007 38.22 4.56 4.36
C VAL A 1007 38.01 5.19 2.99
N TYR A 1008 37.73 4.37 2.00
CA TYR A 1008 37.54 4.78 0.61
C TYR A 1008 36.19 4.32 0.09
N ILE A 1009 35.68 4.99 -0.94
CA ILE A 1009 34.52 4.56 -1.73
C ILE A 1009 35.02 4.10 -3.10
N ILE A 1010 34.84 2.84 -3.43
CA ILE A 1010 35.30 2.20 -4.68
C ILE A 1010 34.09 1.49 -5.30
N ASN A 1011 33.73 1.86 -6.52
CA ASN A 1011 32.51 1.36 -7.19
C ASN A 1011 31.26 1.48 -6.31
N GLY A 1012 31.11 2.60 -5.62
CA GLY A 1012 29.97 2.86 -4.75
C GLY A 1012 29.96 2.09 -3.42
N LYS A 1013 30.98 1.25 -3.14
CA LYS A 1013 31.10 0.48 -1.90
C LYS A 1013 32.16 1.08 -0.99
N LYS A 1014 31.88 1.10 0.30
CA LYS A 1014 32.82 1.53 1.33
C LYS A 1014 33.87 0.42 1.55
N VAL A 1015 35.13 0.73 1.31
CA VAL A 1015 36.29 -0.19 1.48
C VAL A 1015 37.22 0.42 2.53
N ILE A 1016 37.72 -0.41 3.44
CA ILE A 1016 38.70 -0.03 4.43
C ILE A 1016 40.01 -0.70 4.00
N LEU A 1017 41.02 0.08 3.71
CA LEU A 1017 42.35 -0.41 3.34
C LEU A 1017 43.34 -0.20 4.49
#